data_7ebe7b34a12b2d5dc0f8e24a53db239e
#
_entry.id   7ebe7b34a12b2d5dc0f8e24a53db239e
#
_cell.length_a   1.000
_cell.length_b   1.000
_cell.length_c   1.000
_cell.angle_alpha   90.00
_cell.angle_beta   90.00
_cell.angle_gamma   90.00
#
_symmetry.space_group_name_H-M   'P 1'
#
loop_
_entity.id
_entity.type
_entity.pdbx_description
1 polymer ?
#
loop_
_entity_poly.entity_id
_entity_poly.type
_entity_poly.pdbx_seq_one_letter_code
_entity_poly.pdbx_strand_id
1 'polypeptide(L)'
;MSTQSLSSLLSRASIDDHEEVLRSCDAALAKSRSDTQAQHVKVVALLKLDRYEDCLRVFEEGGDILKKKAALEYGYALYKTGHPEAAIDVVSSLAGDRGARHLEAQATYRAEKFLRTAEIYQGLVRESAPPANEENDLRINSWATDAQLQWKGHPDSVRHTRPTRDDLEAFETVYNAACLSIAKGEFDQAGLLLKRAKELCRTSEDLSPEDRDAELLPIAVQQLYVLICQGKSAEAESILEEISIKDISELSTKRIGQNNAAIARGTTANPYSLYKALHEVPNSTDNDKLFDYQYNVMTGNLHAVDLLVHKYNGIIRSTSKALSRAPYPSTEANTNLLSVYNVAAQAKGETGTPALKAILSAVERRPKDIGLVLTAVQLYLNLGNTTSAIVILEKTLQLLDESISEQDKEIRFNPGLLSVLITLYKREGRRTHIRAELAKAATFWREQAIQPTSLLRAAGASLLHSSLASDSSQAAELFESLYQKTPDDLFAVAGYVASHAAIDYSQVEAQAKYLPSVDDLISDVDVAALEAAGVSPSSSTTAAAAAAIAVARKRPTPSKDRIAKRVRKSRLPKDYDPSKTADPERWLPLRDRSTYRPRGRKGKQRAAERTQGGVVNEKSEESTPSGQGQQQKPQAGGSSQKKKKKGKR
;
A
#
# COMPACT_ATOMS: atom_id res chain seq x y z
N MET A 1 1.96 48.34 42.65
CA MET A 1 0.52 48.13 42.37
C MET A 1 0.12 46.81 42.97
N SER A 2 -1.07 46.68 43.57
CA SER A 2 -1.53 45.40 44.08
C SER A 2 -1.99 44.50 42.93
N THR A 3 -1.92 43.18 43.10
CA THR A 3 -2.33 42.18 42.10
C THR A 3 -3.80 42.37 41.68
N GLN A 4 -4.66 42.85 42.54
CA GLN A 4 -6.04 43.24 42.22
C GLN A 4 -6.14 44.41 41.23
N SER A 5 -5.20 45.37 41.26
CA SER A 5 -5.14 46.47 40.30
C SER A 5 -4.68 46.03 38.92
N LEU A 6 -3.81 45.03 38.83
CA LEU A 6 -3.36 44.41 37.57
C LEU A 6 -4.48 43.62 36.90
N SER A 7 -5.23 42.83 37.64
CA SER A 7 -6.40 42.07 37.14
C SER A 7 -7.51 43.02 36.65
N SER A 8 -7.76 44.14 37.35
CA SER A 8 -8.74 45.14 36.93
C SER A 8 -8.31 45.97 35.72
N LEU A 9 -7.01 46.16 35.53
CA LEU A 9 -6.45 46.77 34.32
C LEU A 9 -6.57 45.85 33.11
N LEU A 10 -6.28 44.57 33.27
CA LEU A 10 -6.47 43.54 32.22
C LEU A 10 -7.94 43.37 31.82
N SER A 11 -8.87 43.51 32.74
CA SER A 11 -10.31 43.39 32.46
C SER A 11 -10.94 44.66 31.87
N ARG A 12 -10.30 45.82 31.98
CA ARG A 12 -10.85 47.14 31.59
C ARG A 12 -10.17 47.77 30.36
N ALA A 13 -8.97 47.36 30.02
CA ALA A 13 -8.24 47.87 28.86
C ALA A 13 -7.97 46.76 27.85
N SER A 14 -8.18 47.04 26.56
CA SER A 14 -7.45 46.33 25.50
C SER A 14 -5.98 46.75 25.62
N ILE A 15 -5.23 46.05 26.47
CA ILE A 15 -3.80 46.32 26.64
C ILE A 15 -3.08 45.65 25.49
N ASP A 16 -2.66 46.43 24.49
CA ASP A 16 -1.89 45.97 23.35
C ASP A 16 -0.41 45.78 23.70
N ASP A 17 0.09 46.34 24.83
CA ASP A 17 1.47 46.17 25.30
C ASP A 17 1.61 45.00 26.29
N HIS A 18 1.65 43.80 25.78
CA HIS A 18 1.86 42.59 26.58
C HIS A 18 3.25 42.50 27.19
N GLU A 19 4.25 43.20 26.65
CA GLU A 19 5.58 43.25 27.24
C GLU A 19 5.64 44.10 28.50
N GLU A 20 4.87 45.20 28.58
CA GLU A 20 4.73 45.98 29.80
C GLU A 20 4.02 45.20 30.90
N VAL A 21 3.00 44.45 30.53
CA VAL A 21 2.30 43.55 31.46
C VAL A 21 3.28 42.52 32.01
N LEU A 22 4.13 41.94 31.15
CA LEU A 22 5.13 40.94 31.53
C LEU A 22 6.14 41.54 32.56
N ARG A 23 6.69 42.75 32.30
CA ARG A 23 7.59 43.44 33.21
C ARG A 23 6.92 43.73 34.57
N SER A 24 5.66 44.09 34.53
CA SER A 24 4.86 44.36 35.75
C SER A 24 4.62 43.08 36.57
N CYS A 25 4.35 41.96 35.88
CA CYS A 25 4.24 40.63 36.52
C CYS A 25 5.57 40.19 37.13
N ASP A 26 6.68 40.36 36.44
CA ASP A 26 8.00 40.04 36.95
C ASP A 26 8.37 40.84 38.21
N ALA A 27 8.02 42.12 38.24
CA ALA A 27 8.21 42.97 39.42
C ALA A 27 7.29 42.53 40.60
N ALA A 28 6.07 42.03 40.36
CA ALA A 28 5.20 41.49 41.37
C ALA A 28 5.72 40.13 41.90
N LEU A 29 6.15 39.25 41.03
CA LEU A 29 6.70 37.94 41.38
C LEU A 29 8.05 38.02 42.09
N ALA A 30 8.86 39.06 41.84
CA ALA A 30 10.06 39.35 42.61
C ALA A 30 9.77 39.64 44.10
N LYS A 31 8.59 40.16 44.41
CA LYS A 31 8.12 40.38 45.78
C LYS A 31 7.44 39.17 46.42
N SER A 32 6.70 38.41 45.63
CA SER A 32 5.99 37.22 46.07
C SER A 32 6.00 36.17 44.97
N ARG A 33 6.91 35.21 45.03
CA ARG A 33 7.06 34.15 44.04
C ARG A 33 5.84 33.22 43.94
N SER A 34 5.09 33.06 45.03
CA SER A 34 3.94 32.19 45.13
C SER A 34 2.61 32.88 44.79
N ASP A 35 2.62 34.08 44.26
CA ASP A 35 1.43 34.78 43.83
C ASP A 35 0.85 34.15 42.55
N THR A 36 -0.10 33.24 42.74
CA THR A 36 -0.75 32.50 41.63
C THR A 36 -1.54 33.41 40.70
N GLN A 37 -1.92 34.62 41.12
CA GLN A 37 -2.63 35.56 40.25
C GLN A 37 -1.65 36.29 39.34
N ALA A 38 -0.51 36.72 39.87
CA ALA A 38 0.55 37.32 39.08
C ALA A 38 1.15 36.29 38.09
N GLN A 39 1.29 35.01 38.50
CA GLN A 39 1.71 33.95 37.63
C GLN A 39 0.72 33.71 36.47
N HIS A 40 -0.60 33.68 36.75
CA HIS A 40 -1.63 33.48 35.71
C HIS A 40 -1.62 34.65 34.71
N VAL A 41 -1.56 35.89 35.16
CA VAL A 41 -1.46 37.06 34.27
C VAL A 41 -0.20 37.01 33.41
N LYS A 42 0.95 36.59 34.00
CA LYS A 42 2.21 36.37 33.27
C LYS A 42 2.03 35.30 32.17
N VAL A 43 1.36 34.20 32.49
CA VAL A 43 1.04 33.13 31.53
C VAL A 43 0.25 33.69 30.34
N VAL A 44 -0.84 34.44 30.60
CA VAL A 44 -1.65 35.03 29.52
C VAL A 44 -0.85 36.01 28.67
N ALA A 45 0.00 36.85 29.29
CA ALA A 45 0.89 37.76 28.54
C ALA A 45 1.89 37.01 27.67
N LEU A 46 2.50 35.94 28.19
CA LEU A 46 3.43 35.09 27.42
C LEU A 46 2.76 34.39 26.24
N LEU A 47 1.52 33.90 26.43
CA LEU A 47 0.73 33.28 25.35
C LEU A 47 0.40 34.30 24.25
N LYS A 48 0.11 35.56 24.60
CA LYS A 48 -0.13 36.63 23.62
C LYS A 48 1.12 37.08 22.87
N LEU A 49 2.30 36.84 23.44
CA LEU A 49 3.60 37.10 22.84
C LEU A 49 4.19 35.87 22.12
N ASP A 50 3.42 34.81 21.96
CA ASP A 50 3.81 33.52 21.35
C ASP A 50 5.04 32.86 22.02
N ARG A 51 5.30 33.19 23.29
CA ARG A 51 6.42 32.65 24.09
C ARG A 51 6.00 31.41 24.87
N TYR A 52 5.64 30.35 24.15
CA TYR A 52 5.04 29.14 24.71
C TYR A 52 5.97 28.36 25.66
N GLU A 53 7.26 28.26 25.34
CA GLU A 53 8.23 27.58 26.20
C GLU A 53 8.43 28.30 27.54
N ASP A 54 8.48 29.63 27.52
CA ASP A 54 8.58 30.42 28.74
C ASP A 54 7.29 30.31 29.58
N CYS A 55 6.16 30.21 28.90
CA CYS A 55 4.87 29.94 29.53
C CYS A 55 4.90 28.61 30.31
N LEU A 56 5.41 27.53 29.71
CA LEU A 56 5.54 26.23 30.39
C LEU A 56 6.46 26.29 31.60
N ARG A 57 7.57 27.06 31.54
CA ARG A 57 8.44 27.27 32.70
C ARG A 57 7.69 27.93 33.89
N VAL A 58 6.81 28.90 33.61
CA VAL A 58 5.99 29.51 34.64
C VAL A 58 5.02 28.50 35.26
N PHE A 59 4.47 27.57 34.47
CA PHE A 59 3.63 26.48 34.98
C PHE A 59 4.41 25.48 35.84
N GLU A 60 5.66 25.21 35.52
CA GLU A 60 6.53 24.36 36.34
C GLU A 60 6.84 25.03 37.70
N GLU A 61 7.12 26.36 37.70
CA GLU A 61 7.37 27.12 38.90
C GLU A 61 6.11 27.26 39.79
N GLY A 62 4.92 27.44 39.18
CA GLY A 62 3.66 27.58 39.86
C GLY A 62 3.03 26.28 40.37
N GLY A 63 3.54 25.14 39.85
CA GLY A 63 3.10 23.80 40.25
C GLY A 63 1.63 23.49 39.95
N ASP A 64 1.07 22.49 40.64
CA ASP A 64 -0.27 21.97 40.38
C ASP A 64 -1.39 22.98 40.63
N ILE A 65 -1.17 23.95 41.50
CA ILE A 65 -2.16 25.00 41.83
C ILE A 65 -2.38 25.88 40.59
N LEU A 66 -1.33 26.31 39.94
CA LEU A 66 -1.40 27.12 38.72
C LEU A 66 -1.96 26.32 37.56
N LYS A 67 -1.48 25.07 37.38
CA LYS A 67 -1.95 24.16 36.31
C LYS A 67 -3.47 23.90 36.40
N LYS A 68 -4.03 23.76 37.62
CA LYS A 68 -5.47 23.57 37.79
C LYS A 68 -6.25 24.86 37.56
N LYS A 69 -5.70 26.01 38.00
CA LYS A 69 -6.37 27.33 37.89
C LYS A 69 -6.42 27.82 36.44
N ALA A 70 -5.38 27.56 35.67
CA ALA A 70 -5.20 27.98 34.27
C ALA A 70 -5.01 26.76 33.34
N ALA A 71 -5.92 25.78 33.48
CA ALA A 71 -5.78 24.51 32.78
C ALA A 71 -5.95 24.64 31.25
N LEU A 72 -6.80 25.59 30.80
CA LEU A 72 -6.99 25.86 29.37
C LEU A 72 -5.69 26.43 28.75
N GLU A 73 -5.12 27.44 29.40
CA GLU A 73 -3.88 28.08 28.98
C GLU A 73 -2.70 27.11 29.03
N TYR A 74 -2.68 26.22 30.03
CA TYR A 74 -1.68 25.16 30.13
C TYR A 74 -1.80 24.17 28.98
N GLY A 75 -3.00 23.68 28.68
CA GLY A 75 -3.28 22.82 27.54
C GLY A 75 -2.91 23.47 26.22
N TYR A 76 -3.21 24.78 26.05
CA TYR A 76 -2.84 25.51 24.84
C TYR A 76 -1.32 25.65 24.67
N ALA A 77 -0.59 25.95 25.74
CA ALA A 77 0.87 26.01 25.73
C ALA A 77 1.49 24.66 25.36
N LEU A 78 0.99 23.54 25.92
CA LEU A 78 1.39 22.19 25.56
C LEU A 78 1.12 21.87 24.09
N TYR A 79 -0.04 22.24 23.58
CA TYR A 79 -0.38 22.04 22.17
C TYR A 79 0.59 22.79 21.24
N LYS A 80 0.87 24.06 21.54
CA LYS A 80 1.78 24.91 20.74
C LYS A 80 3.23 24.48 20.81
N THR A 81 3.66 23.81 21.90
CA THR A 81 5.03 23.28 22.05
C THR A 81 5.18 21.85 21.52
N GLY A 82 4.20 21.31 20.80
CA GLY A 82 4.29 20.00 20.13
C GLY A 82 4.00 18.80 21.04
N HIS A 83 3.29 19.00 22.15
CA HIS A 83 2.87 17.95 23.07
C HIS A 83 1.34 17.74 23.07
N PRO A 84 0.73 17.37 21.91
CA PRO A 84 -0.72 17.28 21.77
C PRO A 84 -1.37 16.23 22.68
N GLU A 85 -0.70 15.10 22.95
CA GLU A 85 -1.23 14.07 23.85
C GLU A 85 -1.38 14.61 25.30
N ALA A 86 -0.36 15.30 25.80
CA ALA A 86 -0.41 15.91 27.13
C ALA A 86 -1.46 17.04 27.19
N ALA A 87 -1.64 17.77 26.11
CA ALA A 87 -2.71 18.78 26.02
C ALA A 87 -4.10 18.13 26.11
N ILE A 88 -4.34 17.01 25.41
CA ILE A 88 -5.59 16.25 25.45
C ILE A 88 -5.90 15.82 26.89
N ASP A 89 -4.92 15.25 27.60
CA ASP A 89 -5.10 14.77 28.98
C ASP A 89 -5.54 15.91 29.93
N VAL A 90 -5.00 17.11 29.73
CA VAL A 90 -5.36 18.28 30.53
C VAL A 90 -6.77 18.79 30.22
N VAL A 91 -7.06 19.00 28.91
CA VAL A 91 -8.32 19.67 28.50
C VAL A 91 -9.53 18.75 28.55
N SER A 92 -9.36 17.42 28.47
CA SER A 92 -10.46 16.46 28.59
C SER A 92 -11.19 16.58 29.93
N SER A 93 -10.49 17.04 30.97
CA SER A 93 -11.10 17.32 32.28
C SER A 93 -12.03 18.55 32.27
N LEU A 94 -11.98 19.42 31.26
CA LEU A 94 -12.72 20.67 31.10
C LEU A 94 -13.90 20.52 30.10
N ALA A 95 -14.49 19.35 29.97
CA ALA A 95 -15.46 18.99 28.92
C ALA A 95 -16.71 19.94 28.83
N GLY A 96 -16.98 20.74 29.82
CA GLY A 96 -18.09 21.74 29.83
C GLY A 96 -17.70 23.07 29.15
N ASP A 97 -16.44 23.37 28.95
CA ASP A 97 -15.98 24.60 28.32
C ASP A 97 -15.85 24.43 26.80
N ARG A 98 -16.49 25.31 26.03
CA ARG A 98 -16.47 25.30 24.58
C ARG A 98 -15.05 25.54 24.02
N GLY A 99 -14.30 26.47 24.64
CA GLY A 99 -12.90 26.75 24.27
C GLY A 99 -11.98 25.53 24.49
N ALA A 100 -12.19 24.81 25.60
CA ALA A 100 -11.46 23.58 25.88
C ALA A 100 -11.76 22.49 24.84
N ARG A 101 -13.01 22.37 24.36
CA ARG A 101 -13.39 21.42 23.30
C ARG A 101 -12.77 21.78 21.96
N HIS A 102 -12.66 23.05 21.59
CA HIS A 102 -11.90 23.47 20.39
C HIS A 102 -10.44 23.09 20.51
N LEU A 103 -9.84 23.34 21.66
CA LEU A 103 -8.45 22.95 21.90
C LEU A 103 -8.27 21.43 21.90
N GLU A 104 -9.21 20.67 22.48
CA GLU A 104 -9.20 19.20 22.41
C GLU A 104 -9.28 18.74 20.95
N ALA A 105 -10.15 19.33 20.12
CA ALA A 105 -10.29 18.99 18.72
C ALA A 105 -8.99 19.25 17.94
N GLN A 106 -8.36 20.41 18.15
CA GLN A 106 -7.08 20.74 17.52
C GLN A 106 -5.94 19.83 17.99
N ALA A 107 -5.88 19.51 19.28
CA ALA A 107 -4.88 18.62 19.84
C ALA A 107 -5.07 17.17 19.36
N THR A 108 -6.32 16.67 19.31
CA THR A 108 -6.63 15.33 18.77
C THR A 108 -6.35 15.24 17.27
N TYR A 109 -6.59 16.31 16.50
CA TYR A 109 -6.21 16.39 15.09
C TYR A 109 -4.69 16.27 14.91
N ARG A 110 -3.91 17.00 15.71
CA ARG A 110 -2.45 16.96 15.65
C ARG A 110 -1.87 15.62 16.16
N ALA A 111 -2.57 14.96 17.10
CA ALA A 111 -2.27 13.61 17.58
C ALA A 111 -2.77 12.49 16.64
N GLU A 112 -3.31 12.86 15.48
CA GLU A 112 -3.86 11.94 14.44
C GLU A 112 -5.03 11.05 14.93
N LYS A 113 -5.75 11.47 15.98
CA LYS A 113 -6.98 10.84 16.47
C LYS A 113 -8.23 11.37 15.75
N PHE A 114 -8.22 11.29 14.40
CA PHE A 114 -9.18 11.98 13.53
C PHE A 114 -10.64 11.58 13.76
N LEU A 115 -10.94 10.34 14.15
CA LEU A 115 -12.29 9.92 14.52
C LEU A 115 -12.81 10.74 15.70
N ARG A 116 -12.00 10.87 16.76
CA ARG A 116 -12.35 11.68 17.93
C ARG A 116 -12.50 13.16 17.58
N THR A 117 -11.61 13.67 16.74
CA THR A 117 -11.68 15.05 16.22
C THR A 117 -13.02 15.32 15.53
N ALA A 118 -13.44 14.41 14.65
CA ALA A 118 -14.71 14.52 13.94
C ALA A 118 -15.92 14.51 14.88
N GLU A 119 -15.91 13.64 15.90
CA GLU A 119 -16.96 13.60 16.92
C GLU A 119 -17.09 14.94 17.66
N ILE A 120 -15.95 15.54 18.04
CA ILE A 120 -15.94 16.82 18.76
C ILE A 120 -16.48 17.94 17.88
N TYR A 121 -16.01 18.07 16.62
CA TYR A 121 -16.51 19.11 15.70
C TYR A 121 -17.98 18.91 15.37
N GLN A 122 -18.45 17.68 15.13
CA GLN A 122 -19.88 17.41 14.96
C GLN A 122 -20.71 17.79 16.19
N GLY A 123 -20.19 17.56 17.40
CA GLY A 123 -20.80 17.99 18.64
C GLY A 123 -20.91 19.52 18.73
N LEU A 124 -19.83 20.24 18.41
CA LEU A 124 -19.77 21.70 18.41
C LEU A 124 -20.75 22.34 17.41
N VAL A 125 -20.87 21.75 16.21
CA VAL A 125 -21.81 22.20 15.15
C VAL A 125 -23.27 21.99 15.55
N ARG A 126 -23.61 20.94 16.32
CA ARG A 126 -24.99 20.62 16.73
C ARG A 126 -25.48 21.51 17.87
N GLU A 127 -24.59 22.13 18.62
CA GLU A 127 -24.95 23.03 19.71
C GLU A 127 -25.52 24.36 19.17
N SER A 128 -26.59 24.83 19.79
CA SER A 128 -27.32 26.00 19.32
C SER A 128 -26.52 27.31 19.46
N ALA A 129 -26.54 28.14 18.42
CA ALA A 129 -25.98 29.48 18.33
C ALA A 129 -24.45 29.59 18.56
N PRO A 130 -23.61 29.13 17.62
CA PRO A 130 -22.20 29.52 17.63
C PRO A 130 -22.06 31.04 17.46
N PRO A 131 -21.01 31.66 18.04
CA PRO A 131 -20.63 33.03 17.70
C PRO A 131 -20.39 33.15 16.18
N ALA A 132 -20.73 34.29 15.57
CA ALA A 132 -20.73 34.46 14.11
C ALA A 132 -19.37 34.10 13.43
N ASN A 133 -18.25 34.28 14.13
CA ASN A 133 -16.91 33.95 13.59
C ASN A 133 -16.53 32.47 13.74
N GLU A 134 -17.14 31.75 14.68
CA GLU A 134 -16.81 30.35 14.97
C GLU A 134 -17.34 29.40 13.91
N GLU A 135 -18.43 29.72 13.24
CA GLU A 135 -19.03 28.86 12.21
C GLU A 135 -18.06 28.61 11.04
N ASN A 136 -17.32 29.65 10.64
CA ASN A 136 -16.31 29.52 9.58
C ASN A 136 -15.14 28.62 10.01
N ASP A 137 -14.63 28.80 11.24
CA ASP A 137 -13.56 27.97 11.79
C ASP A 137 -13.98 26.49 11.90
N LEU A 138 -15.21 26.23 12.33
CA LEU A 138 -15.76 24.88 12.38
C LEU A 138 -15.86 24.24 11.00
N ARG A 139 -16.25 25.02 9.97
CA ARG A 139 -16.28 24.54 8.59
C ARG A 139 -14.89 24.20 8.07
N ILE A 140 -13.92 25.09 8.21
CA ILE A 140 -12.52 24.90 7.80
C ILE A 140 -11.95 23.63 8.43
N ASN A 141 -12.06 23.52 9.77
CA ASN A 141 -11.49 22.40 10.52
C ASN A 141 -12.19 21.06 10.23
N SER A 142 -13.51 21.11 10.00
CA SER A 142 -14.27 19.91 9.64
C SER A 142 -13.85 19.37 8.27
N TRP A 143 -13.67 20.23 7.25
CA TRP A 143 -13.18 19.80 5.95
C TRP A 143 -11.75 19.23 6.01
N ALA A 144 -10.88 19.84 6.80
CA ALA A 144 -9.54 19.32 7.06
C ALA A 144 -9.59 17.93 7.70
N THR A 145 -10.49 17.74 8.69
CA THR A 145 -10.66 16.45 9.38
C THR A 145 -11.17 15.37 8.43
N ASP A 146 -12.15 15.68 7.56
CA ASP A 146 -12.67 14.75 6.57
C ASP A 146 -11.58 14.28 5.59
N ALA A 147 -10.69 15.17 5.16
CA ALA A 147 -9.56 14.81 4.30
C ALA A 147 -8.62 13.81 5.00
N GLN A 148 -8.33 14.02 6.29
CA GLN A 148 -7.47 13.11 7.06
C GLN A 148 -8.15 11.77 7.36
N LEU A 149 -9.44 11.74 7.63
CA LEU A 149 -10.21 10.51 7.79
C LEU A 149 -10.14 9.65 6.52
N GLN A 150 -10.28 10.28 5.36
CA GLN A 150 -10.17 9.58 4.07
C GLN A 150 -8.78 8.96 3.89
N TRP A 151 -7.69 9.69 4.23
CA TRP A 151 -6.33 9.18 4.18
C TRP A 151 -6.05 8.03 5.15
N LYS A 152 -6.66 8.06 6.34
CA LYS A 152 -6.52 6.99 7.36
C LYS A 152 -7.38 5.76 7.06
N GLY A 153 -8.19 5.77 6.00
CA GLY A 153 -9.02 4.63 5.59
C GLY A 153 -10.35 4.53 6.34
N HIS A 154 -10.90 5.65 6.80
CA HIS A 154 -12.22 5.75 7.42
C HIS A 154 -13.23 6.50 6.54
N PRO A 155 -13.48 6.06 5.29
CA PRO A 155 -14.40 6.75 4.37
C PRO A 155 -15.83 6.82 4.90
N ASP A 156 -16.26 5.83 5.69
CA ASP A 156 -17.61 5.78 6.28
C ASP A 156 -17.86 6.87 7.33
N SER A 157 -16.79 7.43 7.90
CA SER A 157 -16.86 8.53 8.88
C SER A 157 -16.74 9.91 8.25
N VAL A 158 -16.44 9.99 6.96
CA VAL A 158 -16.37 11.23 6.19
C VAL A 158 -17.79 11.74 5.90
N ARG A 159 -18.02 13.03 6.06
CA ARG A 159 -19.30 13.62 5.69
C ARG A 159 -19.56 13.46 4.19
N HIS A 160 -20.72 12.94 3.81
CA HIS A 160 -21.11 12.75 2.40
C HIS A 160 -21.69 14.01 1.75
N THR A 161 -21.31 15.19 2.24
CA THR A 161 -21.78 16.47 1.74
C THR A 161 -20.88 16.96 0.60
N ARG A 162 -21.49 17.51 -0.45
CA ARG A 162 -20.76 18.31 -1.43
C ARG A 162 -20.51 19.71 -0.87
N PRO A 163 -19.41 20.39 -1.25
CA PRO A 163 -19.18 21.77 -0.84
C PRO A 163 -20.40 22.65 -1.20
N THR A 164 -20.89 23.37 -0.23
CA THR A 164 -21.97 24.36 -0.43
C THR A 164 -21.41 25.63 -1.08
N ARG A 165 -22.28 26.58 -1.42
CA ARG A 165 -21.82 27.86 -1.94
C ARG A 165 -20.97 28.61 -0.93
N ASP A 166 -21.38 28.60 0.33
CA ASP A 166 -20.67 29.27 1.43
C ASP A 166 -19.29 28.65 1.70
N ASP A 167 -19.14 27.31 1.51
CA ASP A 167 -17.85 26.63 1.59
C ASP A 167 -16.89 27.05 0.45
N LEU A 168 -17.43 27.59 -0.64
CA LEU A 168 -16.65 28.03 -1.82
C LEU A 168 -16.32 29.53 -1.81
N GLU A 169 -16.64 30.25 -0.74
CA GLU A 169 -16.37 31.67 -0.58
C GLU A 169 -15.06 31.97 0.17
N ALA A 170 -14.63 31.09 1.09
CA ALA A 170 -13.36 31.21 1.82
C ALA A 170 -12.28 30.30 1.19
N PHE A 171 -11.08 30.83 1.00
CA PHE A 171 -10.00 30.07 0.33
C PHE A 171 -9.54 28.86 1.17
N GLU A 172 -9.55 28.91 2.50
CA GLU A 172 -9.16 27.83 3.39
C GLU A 172 -10.13 26.65 3.27
N THR A 173 -11.45 26.95 3.22
CA THR A 173 -12.48 25.91 3.08
C THR A 173 -12.38 25.22 1.74
N VAL A 174 -12.18 26.01 0.65
CA VAL A 174 -11.96 25.46 -0.70
C VAL A 174 -10.69 24.62 -0.78
N TYR A 175 -9.61 25.08 -0.13
CA TYR A 175 -8.36 24.32 -0.03
C TYR A 175 -8.56 22.97 0.65
N ASN A 176 -9.24 22.95 1.80
CA ASN A 176 -9.50 21.71 2.53
C ASN A 176 -10.47 20.78 1.79
N ALA A 177 -11.46 21.32 1.07
CA ALA A 177 -12.31 20.54 0.16
C ALA A 177 -11.51 19.93 -0.99
N ALA A 178 -10.52 20.66 -1.52
CA ALA A 178 -9.58 20.11 -2.51
C ALA A 178 -8.73 18.98 -1.92
N CYS A 179 -8.25 19.12 -0.68
CA CYS A 179 -7.52 18.06 0.01
C CYS A 179 -8.35 16.79 0.20
N LEU A 180 -9.65 16.91 0.48
CA LEU A 180 -10.56 15.76 0.52
C LEU A 180 -10.73 15.12 -0.86
N SER A 181 -10.89 15.92 -1.93
CA SER A 181 -10.96 15.39 -3.30
C SER A 181 -9.67 14.68 -3.70
N ILE A 182 -8.50 15.19 -3.28
CA ILE A 182 -7.20 14.52 -3.47
C ILE A 182 -7.18 13.17 -2.74
N ALA A 183 -7.65 13.13 -1.50
CA ALA A 183 -7.69 11.91 -0.69
C ALA A 183 -8.61 10.84 -1.30
N LYS A 184 -9.68 11.25 -2.00
CA LYS A 184 -10.57 10.38 -2.77
C LYS A 184 -10.01 9.95 -4.13
N GLY A 185 -8.91 10.57 -4.59
CA GLY A 185 -8.35 10.34 -5.93
C GLY A 185 -9.06 11.12 -7.05
N GLU A 186 -9.92 12.07 -6.73
CA GLU A 186 -10.66 12.93 -7.67
C GLU A 186 -9.82 14.13 -8.11
N PHE A 187 -8.68 13.84 -8.79
CA PHE A 187 -7.67 14.86 -9.10
C PHE A 187 -8.15 16.00 -10.02
N ASP A 188 -9.10 15.74 -10.93
CA ASP A 188 -9.64 16.77 -11.80
C ASP A 188 -10.46 17.79 -10.99
N GLN A 189 -11.31 17.33 -10.09
CA GLN A 189 -12.07 18.18 -9.19
C GLN A 189 -11.13 18.94 -8.23
N ALA A 190 -10.15 18.25 -7.67
CA ALA A 190 -9.15 18.86 -6.79
C ALA A 190 -8.41 20.00 -7.50
N GLY A 191 -8.01 19.81 -8.77
CA GLY A 191 -7.35 20.83 -9.56
C GLY A 191 -8.21 22.08 -9.78
N LEU A 192 -9.52 21.92 -9.97
CA LEU A 192 -10.44 23.05 -10.09
C LEU A 192 -10.61 23.81 -8.77
N LEU A 193 -10.77 23.06 -7.65
CA LEU A 193 -10.87 23.65 -6.32
C LEU A 193 -9.59 24.40 -5.93
N LEU A 194 -8.41 23.85 -6.19
CA LEU A 194 -7.15 24.54 -5.90
C LEU A 194 -6.94 25.81 -6.73
N LYS A 195 -7.39 25.83 -7.99
CA LYS A 195 -7.41 27.06 -8.80
C LYS A 195 -8.33 28.11 -8.17
N ARG A 196 -9.51 27.70 -7.72
CA ARG A 196 -10.45 28.59 -7.02
C ARG A 196 -9.86 29.11 -5.70
N ALA A 197 -9.25 28.24 -4.89
CA ALA A 197 -8.59 28.66 -3.65
C ALA A 197 -7.48 29.69 -3.90
N LYS A 198 -6.65 29.47 -4.95
CA LYS A 198 -5.59 30.41 -5.37
C LYS A 198 -6.16 31.78 -5.75
N GLU A 199 -7.27 31.82 -6.49
CA GLU A 199 -7.91 33.09 -6.89
C GLU A 199 -8.52 33.82 -5.67
N LEU A 200 -9.21 33.11 -4.78
CA LEU A 200 -9.77 33.69 -3.56
C LEU A 200 -8.67 34.25 -2.64
N CYS A 201 -7.59 33.51 -2.46
CA CYS A 201 -6.44 33.96 -1.67
C CYS A 201 -5.81 35.23 -2.28
N ARG A 202 -5.65 35.30 -3.60
CA ARG A 202 -5.11 36.48 -4.31
C ARG A 202 -5.99 37.71 -4.19
N THR A 203 -7.29 37.53 -4.14
CA THR A 203 -8.28 38.64 -4.08
C THR A 203 -8.72 38.98 -2.65
N SER A 204 -8.21 38.27 -1.64
CA SER A 204 -8.54 38.56 -0.23
C SER A 204 -8.01 39.93 0.16
N GLU A 205 -8.90 40.79 0.69
CA GLU A 205 -8.58 42.12 1.20
C GLU A 205 -8.14 42.07 2.68
N ASP A 206 -8.47 40.99 3.38
CA ASP A 206 -8.18 40.81 4.80
C ASP A 206 -6.72 40.41 5.08
N LEU A 207 -6.00 39.93 4.06
CA LEU A 207 -4.60 39.49 4.19
C LEU A 207 -3.63 40.59 3.80
N SER A 208 -2.57 40.75 4.58
CA SER A 208 -1.41 41.56 4.17
C SER A 208 -0.77 40.95 2.91
N PRO A 209 -0.04 41.72 2.08
CA PRO A 209 0.65 41.17 0.92
C PRO A 209 1.62 40.04 1.29
N GLU A 210 2.30 40.14 2.44
CA GLU A 210 3.27 39.15 2.93
C GLU A 210 2.57 37.88 3.37
N ASP A 211 1.45 37.98 4.10
CA ASP A 211 0.64 36.83 4.52
C ASP A 211 -0.01 36.13 3.31
N ARG A 212 -0.48 36.92 2.33
CA ARG A 212 -1.05 36.39 1.10
C ARG A 212 -0.04 35.56 0.32
N ASP A 213 1.19 36.05 0.16
CA ASP A 213 2.27 35.30 -0.49
C ASP A 213 2.61 34.03 0.28
N ALA A 214 2.60 34.06 1.61
CA ALA A 214 2.82 32.89 2.45
C ALA A 214 1.72 31.83 2.29
N GLU A 215 0.45 32.23 2.22
CA GLU A 215 -0.71 31.31 2.06
C GLU A 215 -0.82 30.74 0.62
N LEU A 216 -0.32 31.45 -0.38
CA LEU A 216 -0.27 30.95 -1.76
C LEU A 216 0.70 29.78 -1.94
N LEU A 217 1.75 29.69 -1.13
CA LEU A 217 2.79 28.65 -1.22
C LEU A 217 2.23 27.23 -0.94
N PRO A 218 1.52 26.95 0.16
CA PRO A 218 0.88 25.65 0.40
C PRO A 218 -0.10 25.25 -0.72
N ILE A 219 -0.90 26.20 -1.22
CA ILE A 219 -1.84 25.96 -2.33
C ILE A 219 -1.07 25.50 -3.58
N ALA A 220 0.02 26.18 -3.90
CA ALA A 220 0.84 25.85 -5.07
C ALA A 220 1.58 24.51 -4.92
N VAL A 221 2.03 24.16 -3.71
CA VAL A 221 2.61 22.82 -3.40
C VAL A 221 1.59 21.70 -3.62
N GLN A 222 0.31 21.93 -3.23
CA GLN A 222 -0.77 20.97 -3.50
C GLN A 222 -1.15 20.90 -4.99
N GLN A 223 -1.17 22.04 -5.71
CA GLN A 223 -1.36 22.03 -7.16
C GLN A 223 -0.29 21.21 -7.88
N LEU A 224 0.98 21.37 -7.47
CA LEU A 224 2.10 20.59 -7.98
C LEU A 224 1.86 19.09 -7.77
N TYR A 225 1.42 18.69 -6.57
CA TYR A 225 1.09 17.28 -6.28
C TYR A 225 -0.01 16.74 -7.20
N VAL A 226 -1.11 17.48 -7.39
CA VAL A 226 -2.21 17.07 -8.26
C VAL A 226 -1.74 16.89 -9.71
N LEU A 227 -0.94 17.82 -10.24
CA LEU A 227 -0.40 17.73 -11.59
C LEU A 227 0.53 16.53 -11.79
N ILE A 228 1.35 16.20 -10.78
CA ILE A 228 2.18 15.01 -10.77
C ILE A 228 1.31 13.75 -10.85
N CYS A 229 0.25 13.68 -10.04
CA CYS A 229 -0.67 12.53 -10.03
C CYS A 229 -1.45 12.40 -11.36
N GLN A 230 -1.74 13.51 -12.02
CA GLN A 230 -2.36 13.53 -13.36
C GLN A 230 -1.37 13.24 -14.50
N GLY A 231 -0.06 13.15 -14.22
CA GLY A 231 0.98 12.98 -15.24
C GLY A 231 1.23 14.21 -16.12
N LYS A 232 0.80 15.40 -15.70
CA LYS A 232 0.95 16.67 -16.43
C LYS A 232 2.29 17.34 -16.11
N SER A 233 3.39 16.73 -16.55
CA SER A 233 4.75 17.17 -16.21
C SER A 233 5.08 18.59 -16.68
N ALA A 234 4.62 18.99 -17.87
CA ALA A 234 4.89 20.35 -18.39
C ALA A 234 4.23 21.44 -17.54
N GLU A 235 2.97 21.22 -17.10
CA GLU A 235 2.28 22.15 -16.20
C GLU A 235 2.93 22.16 -14.80
N ALA A 236 3.40 20.99 -14.33
CA ALA A 236 4.11 20.87 -13.07
C ALA A 236 5.45 21.65 -13.08
N GLU A 237 6.21 21.59 -14.16
CA GLU A 237 7.43 22.37 -14.34
C GLU A 237 7.14 23.89 -14.34
N SER A 238 6.07 24.34 -15.00
CA SER A 238 5.65 25.73 -14.99
C SER A 238 5.35 26.24 -13.57
N ILE A 239 4.63 25.46 -12.76
CA ILE A 239 4.39 25.83 -11.36
C ILE A 239 5.69 25.88 -10.56
N LEU A 240 6.65 24.99 -10.81
CA LEU A 240 7.96 25.02 -10.13
C LEU A 240 8.77 26.28 -10.42
N GLU A 241 8.58 26.93 -11.57
CA GLU A 241 9.21 28.20 -11.89
C GLU A 241 8.57 29.37 -11.12
N GLU A 242 7.27 29.26 -10.80
CA GLU A 242 6.52 30.25 -10.03
C GLU A 242 6.81 30.16 -8.51
N ILE A 243 7.15 28.97 -7.98
CA ILE A 243 7.29 28.73 -6.55
C ILE A 243 8.74 28.85 -6.09
N SER A 244 9.02 29.74 -5.14
CA SER A 244 10.26 29.71 -4.39
C SER A 244 10.14 28.82 -3.15
N ILE A 245 10.48 27.53 -3.29
CA ILE A 245 10.44 26.55 -2.16
C ILE A 245 11.35 27.02 -0.99
N LYS A 246 12.35 27.86 -1.25
CA LYS A 246 13.25 28.36 -0.21
C LYS A 246 12.56 29.32 0.74
N ASP A 247 11.56 30.05 0.26
CA ASP A 247 10.83 31.08 1.01
C ASP A 247 9.72 30.49 1.90
N ILE A 248 9.45 29.19 1.78
CA ILE A 248 8.51 28.49 2.68
C ILE A 248 9.13 28.45 4.08
N SER A 249 8.45 29.09 5.03
CA SER A 249 8.87 29.17 6.43
C SER A 249 8.63 27.87 7.20
N GLU A 250 7.50 27.21 6.95
CA GLU A 250 7.11 25.96 7.58
C GLU A 250 7.94 24.79 7.02
N LEU A 251 8.67 24.09 7.90
CA LEU A 251 9.60 23.02 7.49
C LEU A 251 8.88 21.81 6.89
N SER A 252 7.69 21.46 7.40
CA SER A 252 6.88 20.35 6.88
C SER A 252 6.45 20.61 5.44
N THR A 253 5.87 21.76 5.17
CA THR A 253 5.45 22.18 3.82
C THR A 253 6.65 22.33 2.88
N LYS A 254 7.77 22.87 3.37
CA LYS A 254 9.02 22.95 2.61
C LYS A 254 9.55 21.58 2.17
N ARG A 255 9.53 20.61 3.07
CA ARG A 255 9.93 19.22 2.76
C ARG A 255 9.01 18.57 1.74
N ILE A 256 7.69 18.74 1.87
CA ILE A 256 6.71 18.26 0.90
C ILE A 256 6.95 18.91 -0.46
N GLY A 257 7.11 20.23 -0.49
CA GLY A 257 7.40 20.98 -1.71
C GLY A 257 8.68 20.51 -2.42
N GLN A 258 9.76 20.26 -1.69
CA GLN A 258 10.99 19.70 -2.26
C GLN A 258 10.82 18.28 -2.79
N ASN A 259 10.11 17.42 -2.05
CA ASN A 259 9.80 16.08 -2.52
C ASN A 259 8.99 16.12 -3.82
N ASN A 260 7.96 16.95 -3.88
CA ASN A 260 7.13 17.10 -5.08
C ASN A 260 7.94 17.68 -6.24
N ALA A 261 8.79 18.68 -6.00
CA ALA A 261 9.70 19.23 -7.00
C ALA A 261 10.70 18.19 -7.55
N ALA A 262 11.21 17.33 -6.68
CA ALA A 262 12.11 16.25 -7.09
C ALA A 262 11.39 15.25 -8.00
N ILE A 263 10.14 14.90 -7.69
CA ILE A 263 9.32 13.98 -8.50
C ILE A 263 8.92 14.62 -9.83
N ALA A 264 8.51 15.90 -9.82
CA ALA A 264 8.10 16.62 -11.03
C ALA A 264 9.22 16.73 -12.07
N ARG A 265 10.46 16.92 -11.65
CA ARG A 265 11.66 16.90 -12.52
C ARG A 265 11.92 15.52 -13.13
N GLY A 266 11.32 14.47 -12.60
CA GLY A 266 11.22 13.14 -13.17
C GLY A 266 12.54 12.38 -13.33
N THR A 267 12.47 11.34 -14.16
CA THR A 267 13.60 10.43 -14.46
C THR A 267 14.70 11.07 -15.32
N THR A 268 14.46 12.24 -15.88
CA THR A 268 15.45 13.02 -16.63
C THR A 268 16.49 13.67 -15.72
N ALA A 269 16.15 13.87 -14.43
CA ALA A 269 17.04 14.43 -13.46
C ALA A 269 18.15 13.45 -13.04
N ASN A 270 19.35 13.97 -12.79
CA ASN A 270 20.45 13.18 -12.25
C ASN A 270 20.06 12.66 -10.85
N PRO A 271 20.07 11.31 -10.60
CA PRO A 271 19.72 10.74 -9.29
C PRO A 271 20.53 11.32 -8.11
N TYR A 272 21.78 11.68 -8.33
CA TYR A 272 22.62 12.31 -7.29
C TYR A 272 22.17 13.73 -6.95
N SER A 273 21.64 14.47 -7.93
CA SER A 273 21.03 15.79 -7.68
C SER A 273 19.74 15.67 -6.88
N LEU A 274 18.89 14.68 -7.23
CA LEU A 274 17.68 14.37 -6.47
C LEU A 274 18.02 13.98 -5.03
N TYR A 275 19.00 13.10 -4.86
CA TYR A 275 19.48 12.67 -3.55
C TYR A 275 19.92 13.88 -2.71
N LYS A 276 20.73 14.79 -3.27
CA LYS A 276 21.18 16.01 -2.58
C LYS A 276 20.00 16.90 -2.19
N ALA A 277 19.09 17.15 -3.12
CA ALA A 277 17.93 18.02 -2.89
C ALA A 277 17.02 17.49 -1.76
N LEU A 278 16.75 16.17 -1.74
CA LEU A 278 15.91 15.56 -0.71
C LEU A 278 16.55 15.49 0.68
N HIS A 279 17.90 15.53 0.76
CA HIS A 279 18.64 15.53 2.03
C HIS A 279 19.05 16.93 2.51
N GLU A 280 18.76 17.98 1.74
CA GLU A 280 19.14 19.37 2.07
C GLU A 280 18.27 19.93 3.20
N VAL A 281 16.99 19.56 3.27
CA VAL A 281 16.09 20.04 4.31
C VAL A 281 16.27 19.26 5.60
N PRO A 282 16.50 19.96 6.73
CA PRO A 282 16.63 19.32 8.03
C PRO A 282 15.33 18.57 8.42
N ASN A 283 15.46 17.66 9.38
CA ASN A 283 14.29 16.98 9.93
C ASN A 283 13.35 17.99 10.59
N SER A 284 12.03 17.72 10.53
CA SER A 284 11.03 18.52 11.22
C SER A 284 11.32 18.60 12.73
N THR A 285 11.00 19.75 13.33
CA THR A 285 10.97 19.92 14.79
C THR A 285 9.73 19.27 15.37
N ASP A 286 9.67 19.09 16.69
CA ASP A 286 8.49 18.50 17.36
C ASP A 286 7.22 19.32 17.13
N ASN A 287 7.34 20.64 16.98
CA ASN A 287 6.24 21.56 16.71
C ASN A 287 5.73 21.50 15.27
N ASP A 288 6.58 21.11 14.32
CA ASP A 288 6.28 21.03 12.88
C ASP A 288 6.52 19.61 12.37
N LYS A 289 5.83 18.66 12.98
CA LYS A 289 5.91 17.23 12.64
C LYS A 289 4.95 16.91 11.50
N LEU A 290 5.45 16.20 10.50
CA LEU A 290 4.62 15.62 9.43
C LEU A 290 3.63 14.61 10.01
N PHE A 291 2.45 14.49 9.42
CA PHE A 291 1.54 13.37 9.70
C PHE A 291 2.20 12.04 9.30
N ASP A 292 1.82 10.97 10.00
CA ASP A 292 2.40 9.62 9.77
C ASP A 292 2.31 9.21 8.30
N TYR A 293 1.19 9.49 7.63
CA TYR A 293 1.03 9.23 6.21
C TYR A 293 2.08 9.96 5.35
N GLN A 294 2.22 11.28 5.56
CA GLN A 294 3.19 12.11 4.83
C GLN A 294 4.62 11.63 5.08
N TYR A 295 4.95 11.39 6.36
CA TYR A 295 6.26 10.87 6.76
C TYR A 295 6.59 9.54 6.08
N ASN A 296 5.63 8.61 6.04
CA ASN A 296 5.80 7.29 5.45
C ASN A 296 6.02 7.36 3.94
N VAL A 297 5.23 8.18 3.22
CA VAL A 297 5.37 8.38 1.78
C VAL A 297 6.73 9.02 1.46
N MET A 298 7.12 10.05 2.18
CA MET A 298 8.41 10.73 1.96
C MET A 298 9.59 9.83 2.28
N THR A 299 9.51 9.02 3.34
CA THR A 299 10.53 8.02 3.67
C THR A 299 10.65 6.96 2.58
N GLY A 300 9.51 6.52 2.02
CA GLY A 300 9.47 5.63 0.86
C GLY A 300 10.18 6.23 -0.36
N ASN A 301 9.91 7.50 -0.68
CA ASN A 301 10.57 8.21 -1.78
C ASN A 301 12.07 8.35 -1.56
N LEU A 302 12.51 8.65 -0.32
CA LEU A 302 13.93 8.68 0.03
C LEU A 302 14.59 7.32 -0.21
N HIS A 303 13.97 6.22 0.23
CA HIS A 303 14.49 4.87 -0.02
C HIS A 303 14.54 4.54 -1.51
N ALA A 304 13.57 4.98 -2.31
CA ALA A 304 13.61 4.82 -3.75
C ALA A 304 14.81 5.53 -4.39
N VAL A 305 15.06 6.78 -4.00
CA VAL A 305 16.23 7.55 -4.46
C VAL A 305 17.55 6.95 -3.95
N ASP A 306 17.58 6.49 -2.71
CA ASP A 306 18.75 5.78 -2.16
C ASP A 306 19.08 4.50 -2.95
N LEU A 307 18.07 3.75 -3.45
CA LEU A 307 18.27 2.62 -4.36
C LEU A 307 18.90 3.07 -5.69
N LEU A 308 18.41 4.18 -6.27
CA LEU A 308 18.93 4.73 -7.52
C LEU A 308 20.40 5.16 -7.40
N VAL A 309 20.83 5.68 -6.25
CA VAL A 309 22.22 6.06 -5.97
C VAL A 309 23.05 4.95 -5.32
N HIS A 310 22.53 3.72 -5.29
CA HIS A 310 23.19 2.50 -4.79
C HIS A 310 23.60 2.53 -3.30
N LYS A 311 22.88 3.26 -2.46
CA LYS A 311 23.13 3.33 -1.00
C LYS A 311 22.50 2.16 -0.23
N TYR A 312 22.65 0.95 -0.71
CA TYR A 312 22.03 -0.27 -0.22
C TYR A 312 22.19 -0.50 1.29
N ASN A 313 23.40 -0.30 1.83
CA ASN A 313 23.67 -0.54 3.25
C ASN A 313 22.90 0.42 4.18
N GLY A 314 22.66 1.66 3.74
CA GLY A 314 21.85 2.64 4.46
C GLY A 314 20.41 2.18 4.57
N ILE A 315 19.82 1.78 3.44
CA ILE A 315 18.45 1.25 3.36
C ILE A 315 18.30 0.00 4.23
N ILE A 316 19.20 -0.97 4.12
CA ILE A 316 19.13 -2.20 4.91
C ILE A 316 19.10 -1.88 6.41
N ARG A 317 19.93 -0.95 6.89
CA ARG A 317 19.98 -0.59 8.31
C ARG A 317 18.71 0.14 8.77
N SER A 318 18.27 1.16 8.01
CA SER A 318 17.08 1.96 8.37
C SER A 318 15.82 1.11 8.36
N THR A 319 15.59 0.34 7.29
CA THR A 319 14.40 -0.52 7.17
C THR A 319 14.42 -1.67 8.16
N SER A 320 15.58 -2.30 8.44
CA SER A 320 15.67 -3.35 9.47
C SER A 320 15.33 -2.81 10.86
N LYS A 321 15.79 -1.58 11.19
CA LYS A 321 15.46 -0.92 12.46
C LYS A 321 13.95 -0.61 12.55
N ALA A 322 13.33 -0.13 11.47
CA ALA A 322 11.89 0.13 11.42
C ALA A 322 11.07 -1.17 11.55
N LEU A 323 11.43 -2.20 10.78
CA LEU A 323 10.76 -3.50 10.79
C LEU A 323 10.86 -4.25 12.12
N SER A 324 11.93 -4.01 12.91
CA SER A 324 12.05 -4.61 14.25
C SER A 324 11.06 -4.05 15.27
N ARG A 325 10.49 -2.88 15.00
CA ARG A 325 9.50 -2.20 15.84
C ARG A 325 8.07 -2.36 15.34
N ALA A 326 7.92 -2.68 14.04
CA ALA A 326 6.61 -2.85 13.40
C ALA A 326 5.95 -4.17 13.82
N PRO A 327 4.61 -4.24 13.86
CA PRO A 327 3.87 -5.47 14.10
C PRO A 327 4.17 -6.52 13.01
N TYR A 328 4.20 -7.80 13.40
CA TYR A 328 4.46 -8.91 12.50
C TYR A 328 3.57 -10.10 12.84
N PRO A 329 2.78 -10.61 11.92
CA PRO A 329 2.54 -10.11 10.55
C PRO A 329 1.75 -8.79 10.48
N SER A 330 1.74 -8.14 9.32
CA SER A 330 1.00 -6.89 9.11
C SER A 330 0.48 -6.79 7.68
N THR A 331 -0.72 -6.19 7.52
CA THR A 331 -1.28 -5.79 6.22
C THR A 331 -1.06 -4.31 5.93
N GLU A 332 -0.43 -3.59 6.85
CA GLU A 332 -0.12 -2.18 6.67
C GLU A 332 0.81 -1.96 5.48
N ALA A 333 0.41 -1.07 4.56
CA ALA A 333 1.12 -0.84 3.32
C ALA A 333 2.57 -0.36 3.54
N ASN A 334 2.80 0.54 4.51
CA ASN A 334 4.12 1.06 4.83
C ASN A 334 5.07 -0.04 5.34
N THR A 335 4.62 -0.85 6.29
CA THR A 335 5.41 -1.98 6.84
C THR A 335 5.79 -2.97 5.74
N ASN A 336 4.83 -3.29 4.85
CA ASN A 336 5.06 -4.18 3.72
C ASN A 336 6.06 -3.57 2.72
N LEU A 337 5.95 -2.28 2.42
CA LEU A 337 6.87 -1.57 1.53
C LEU A 337 8.30 -1.52 2.09
N LEU A 338 8.47 -1.30 3.40
CA LEU A 338 9.78 -1.35 4.06
C LEU A 338 10.45 -2.73 3.93
N SER A 339 9.68 -3.81 4.04
CA SER A 339 10.19 -5.18 3.80
C SER A 339 10.70 -5.35 2.37
N VAL A 340 9.96 -4.82 1.39
CA VAL A 340 10.33 -4.87 -0.04
C VAL A 340 11.59 -4.04 -0.29
N TYR A 341 11.68 -2.81 0.23
CA TYR A 341 12.91 -1.99 0.11
C TYR A 341 14.12 -2.67 0.73
N ASN A 342 13.96 -3.31 1.89
CA ASN A 342 15.03 -4.05 2.55
C ASN A 342 15.60 -5.14 1.64
N VAL A 343 14.74 -5.96 1.05
CA VAL A 343 15.17 -7.07 0.19
C VAL A 343 15.67 -6.58 -1.17
N ALA A 344 15.06 -5.53 -1.75
CA ALA A 344 15.56 -4.90 -2.97
C ALA A 344 16.99 -4.38 -2.79
N ALA A 345 17.28 -3.76 -1.64
CA ALA A 345 18.63 -3.33 -1.30
C ALA A 345 19.60 -4.50 -1.09
N GLN A 346 19.15 -5.62 -0.49
CA GLN A 346 19.96 -6.85 -0.39
C GLN A 346 20.25 -7.46 -1.75
N ALA A 347 19.28 -7.43 -2.66
CA ALA A 347 19.43 -7.89 -4.05
C ALA A 347 20.27 -6.93 -4.92
N LYS A 348 20.68 -5.76 -4.40
CA LYS A 348 21.53 -4.77 -5.08
C LYS A 348 21.00 -4.33 -6.45
N GLY A 349 19.68 -4.22 -6.59
CA GLY A 349 19.03 -3.80 -7.83
C GLY A 349 18.99 -4.87 -8.94
N GLU A 350 19.31 -6.13 -8.65
CA GLU A 350 19.11 -7.22 -9.58
C GLU A 350 17.62 -7.44 -9.86
N THR A 351 17.27 -7.86 -11.08
CA THR A 351 15.90 -8.12 -11.53
C THR A 351 15.71 -9.57 -12.00
N GLY A 352 14.46 -9.99 -12.19
CA GLY A 352 14.14 -11.32 -12.71
C GLY A 352 14.47 -12.46 -11.73
N THR A 353 15.12 -13.51 -12.23
CA THR A 353 15.42 -14.72 -11.43
C THR A 353 16.36 -14.49 -10.24
N PRO A 354 17.41 -13.65 -10.31
CA PRO A 354 18.24 -13.33 -9.14
C PRO A 354 17.45 -12.61 -8.04
N ALA A 355 16.63 -11.63 -8.42
CA ALA A 355 15.74 -10.94 -7.47
C ALA A 355 14.78 -11.91 -6.79
N LEU A 356 14.18 -12.83 -7.57
CA LEU A 356 13.29 -13.86 -7.03
C LEU A 356 14.01 -14.75 -6.00
N LYS A 357 15.26 -15.17 -6.25
CA LYS A 357 16.04 -15.95 -5.28
C LYS A 357 16.29 -15.18 -3.98
N ALA A 358 16.62 -13.88 -4.07
CA ALA A 358 16.84 -13.05 -2.91
C ALA A 358 15.56 -12.91 -2.06
N ILE A 359 14.41 -12.69 -2.71
CA ILE A 359 13.11 -12.58 -2.03
C ILE A 359 12.69 -13.90 -1.40
N LEU A 360 12.83 -15.03 -2.09
CA LEU A 360 12.50 -16.34 -1.53
C LEU A 360 13.30 -16.64 -0.27
N SER A 361 14.62 -16.35 -0.28
CA SER A 361 15.45 -16.47 0.93
C SER A 361 14.99 -15.56 2.07
N ALA A 362 14.44 -14.38 1.77
CA ALA A 362 13.86 -13.50 2.78
C ALA A 362 12.50 -14.02 3.29
N VAL A 363 11.65 -14.57 2.41
CA VAL A 363 10.37 -15.21 2.79
C VAL A 363 10.62 -16.43 3.68
N GLU A 364 11.65 -17.22 3.43
CA GLU A 364 12.01 -18.34 4.31
C GLU A 364 12.33 -17.88 5.74
N ARG A 365 12.98 -16.72 5.89
CA ARG A 365 13.30 -16.13 7.20
C ARG A 365 12.08 -15.45 7.87
N ARG A 366 11.17 -14.90 7.06
CA ARG A 366 9.96 -14.18 7.49
C ARG A 366 8.74 -14.69 6.73
N PRO A 367 8.24 -15.88 7.01
CA PRO A 367 7.24 -16.56 6.17
C PRO A 367 5.83 -15.95 6.26
N LYS A 368 5.55 -15.13 7.26
CA LYS A 368 4.27 -14.41 7.42
C LYS A 368 4.37 -12.94 6.95
N ASP A 369 5.46 -12.53 6.29
CA ASP A 369 5.62 -11.17 5.79
C ASP A 369 4.86 -10.99 4.46
N ILE A 370 3.73 -10.30 4.55
CA ILE A 370 2.80 -10.16 3.43
C ILE A 370 3.43 -9.40 2.26
N GLY A 371 4.21 -8.36 2.54
CA GLY A 371 4.90 -7.58 1.50
C GLY A 371 5.86 -8.41 0.67
N LEU A 372 6.66 -9.24 1.32
CA LEU A 372 7.61 -10.14 0.64
C LEU A 372 6.88 -11.22 -0.17
N VAL A 373 5.84 -11.82 0.41
CA VAL A 373 5.05 -12.87 -0.26
C VAL A 373 4.35 -12.32 -1.50
N LEU A 374 3.69 -11.16 -1.42
CA LEU A 374 3.02 -10.53 -2.56
C LEU A 374 4.04 -10.13 -3.65
N THR A 375 5.22 -9.65 -3.26
CA THR A 375 6.29 -9.34 -4.22
C THR A 375 6.82 -10.60 -4.90
N ALA A 376 6.98 -11.70 -4.16
CA ALA A 376 7.35 -12.99 -4.74
C ALA A 376 6.27 -13.51 -5.71
N VAL A 377 4.99 -13.37 -5.36
CA VAL A 377 3.85 -13.67 -6.25
C VAL A 377 3.93 -12.86 -7.54
N GLN A 378 4.17 -11.54 -7.43
CA GLN A 378 4.32 -10.65 -8.59
C GLN A 378 5.48 -11.07 -9.50
N LEU A 379 6.65 -11.40 -8.93
CA LEU A 379 7.79 -11.87 -9.71
C LEU A 379 7.53 -13.21 -10.40
N TYR A 380 6.85 -14.15 -9.72
CA TYR A 380 6.44 -15.41 -10.34
C TYR A 380 5.47 -15.17 -11.51
N LEU A 381 4.51 -14.25 -11.36
CA LEU A 381 3.58 -13.90 -12.44
C LEU A 381 4.28 -13.25 -13.63
N ASN A 382 5.24 -12.37 -13.39
CA ASN A 382 6.06 -11.76 -14.43
C ASN A 382 6.90 -12.80 -15.20
N LEU A 383 7.31 -13.88 -14.52
CA LEU A 383 7.98 -15.02 -15.13
C LEU A 383 7.02 -16.05 -15.77
N GLY A 384 5.71 -15.80 -15.72
CA GLY A 384 4.67 -16.69 -16.25
C GLY A 384 4.38 -17.94 -15.42
N ASN A 385 4.86 -18.01 -14.17
CA ASN A 385 4.72 -19.15 -13.29
C ASN A 385 3.60 -18.95 -12.25
N THR A 386 2.35 -19.06 -12.67
CA THR A 386 1.17 -18.88 -11.82
C THR A 386 1.09 -19.95 -10.71
N THR A 387 1.48 -21.18 -11.02
CA THR A 387 1.40 -22.30 -10.06
C THR A 387 2.30 -22.06 -8.86
N SER A 388 3.55 -21.62 -9.04
CA SER A 388 4.44 -21.29 -7.92
C SER A 388 3.97 -20.07 -7.14
N ALA A 389 3.34 -19.09 -7.80
CA ALA A 389 2.72 -17.95 -7.14
C ALA A 389 1.59 -18.39 -6.19
N ILE A 390 0.76 -19.34 -6.62
CA ILE A 390 -0.31 -19.91 -5.78
C ILE A 390 0.30 -20.65 -4.58
N VAL A 391 1.28 -21.53 -4.81
CA VAL A 391 1.87 -22.36 -3.75
C VAL A 391 2.50 -21.51 -2.63
N ILE A 392 3.21 -20.42 -2.98
CA ILE A 392 3.83 -19.56 -1.96
C ILE A 392 2.77 -18.83 -1.14
N LEU A 393 1.69 -18.36 -1.78
CA LEU A 393 0.58 -17.69 -1.10
C LEU A 393 -0.20 -18.65 -0.22
N GLU A 394 -0.57 -19.85 -0.72
CA GLU A 394 -1.23 -20.91 0.05
C GLU A 394 -0.43 -21.29 1.29
N LYS A 395 0.90 -21.46 1.15
CA LYS A 395 1.79 -21.77 2.28
C LYS A 395 1.75 -20.69 3.37
N THR A 396 1.79 -19.42 2.98
CA THR A 396 1.72 -18.31 3.93
C THR A 396 0.37 -18.25 4.63
N LEU A 397 -0.73 -18.43 3.87
CA LEU A 397 -2.07 -18.43 4.41
C LEU A 397 -2.30 -19.61 5.36
N GLN A 398 -1.72 -20.78 5.08
CA GLN A 398 -1.75 -21.93 5.98
C GLN A 398 -1.02 -21.65 7.30
N LEU A 399 0.16 -21.01 7.25
CA LEU A 399 0.90 -20.61 8.47
C LEU A 399 0.13 -19.59 9.32
N LEU A 400 -0.71 -18.77 8.71
CA LEU A 400 -1.61 -17.85 9.41
C LEU A 400 -2.82 -18.59 9.99
N ASP A 401 -3.37 -19.61 9.31
CA ASP A 401 -4.45 -20.48 9.78
C ASP A 401 -4.02 -21.28 11.03
N GLU A 402 -2.79 -21.75 11.06
CA GLU A 402 -2.23 -22.53 12.18
C GLU A 402 -1.95 -21.65 13.43
N SER A 403 -2.02 -20.33 13.29
CA SER A 403 -1.76 -19.41 14.40
C SER A 403 -2.98 -19.29 15.33
N ILE A 404 -2.70 -19.17 16.62
CA ILE A 404 -3.74 -18.98 17.65
C ILE A 404 -4.16 -17.50 17.76
N SER A 405 -3.34 -16.58 17.25
CA SER A 405 -3.58 -15.14 17.31
C SER A 405 -4.79 -14.72 16.47
N GLU A 406 -5.71 -13.96 17.07
CA GLU A 406 -6.85 -13.35 16.34
C GLU A 406 -6.40 -12.41 15.22
N GLN A 407 -5.34 -11.63 15.47
CA GLN A 407 -4.76 -10.73 14.46
C GLN A 407 -4.24 -11.49 13.24
N ASP A 408 -3.62 -12.65 13.44
CA ASP A 408 -3.15 -13.48 12.33
C ASP A 408 -4.33 -14.02 11.51
N LYS A 409 -5.47 -14.34 12.15
CA LYS A 409 -6.69 -14.78 11.48
C LYS A 409 -7.35 -13.63 10.71
N GLU A 410 -7.39 -12.42 11.25
CA GLU A 410 -7.86 -11.24 10.51
C GLU A 410 -7.02 -11.01 9.25
N ILE A 411 -5.70 -11.12 9.37
CA ILE A 411 -4.79 -11.02 8.22
C ILE A 411 -5.04 -12.16 7.23
N ARG A 412 -5.22 -13.41 7.73
CA ARG A 412 -5.50 -14.58 6.90
C ARG A 412 -6.74 -14.39 6.03
N PHE A 413 -7.80 -13.84 6.61
CA PHE A 413 -9.08 -13.61 5.94
C PHE A 413 -9.24 -12.17 5.40
N ASN A 414 -8.14 -11.41 5.31
CA ASN A 414 -8.17 -10.07 4.74
C ASN A 414 -8.73 -10.11 3.30
N PRO A 415 -9.76 -9.29 2.99
CA PRO A 415 -10.40 -9.31 1.67
C PRO A 415 -9.44 -9.07 0.50
N GLY A 416 -8.43 -8.22 0.68
CA GLY A 416 -7.41 -7.93 -0.33
C GLY A 416 -6.56 -9.16 -0.66
N LEU A 417 -6.05 -9.87 0.35
CA LEU A 417 -5.26 -11.09 0.16
C LEU A 417 -6.07 -12.21 -0.49
N LEU A 418 -7.32 -12.39 -0.04
CA LEU A 418 -8.22 -13.36 -0.63
C LEU A 418 -8.55 -13.03 -2.08
N SER A 419 -8.73 -11.75 -2.42
CA SER A 419 -9.00 -11.34 -3.81
C SER A 419 -7.84 -11.70 -4.75
N VAL A 420 -6.60 -11.56 -4.30
CA VAL A 420 -5.41 -12.00 -5.04
C VAL A 420 -5.42 -13.51 -5.24
N LEU A 421 -5.65 -14.29 -4.16
CA LEU A 421 -5.71 -15.76 -4.25
C LEU A 421 -6.82 -16.24 -5.19
N ILE A 422 -8.03 -15.67 -5.05
CA ILE A 422 -9.18 -16.00 -5.90
C ILE A 422 -8.88 -15.69 -7.37
N THR A 423 -8.23 -14.55 -7.64
CA THR A 423 -7.83 -14.16 -9.01
C THR A 423 -6.84 -15.17 -9.61
N LEU A 424 -5.87 -15.62 -8.82
CA LEU A 424 -4.94 -16.67 -9.23
C LEU A 424 -5.63 -18.00 -9.48
N TYR A 425 -6.55 -18.41 -8.62
CA TYR A 425 -7.37 -19.61 -8.81
C TYR A 425 -8.28 -19.52 -10.05
N LYS A 426 -8.89 -18.33 -10.29
CA LYS A 426 -9.67 -18.09 -11.52
C LYS A 426 -8.83 -18.29 -12.77
N ARG A 427 -7.59 -17.77 -12.76
CA ARG A 427 -6.64 -17.91 -13.87
C ARG A 427 -6.27 -19.37 -14.14
N GLU A 428 -6.18 -20.20 -13.11
CA GLU A 428 -5.90 -21.64 -13.20
C GLU A 428 -7.19 -22.49 -13.33
N GLY A 429 -8.38 -21.90 -13.24
CA GLY A 429 -9.66 -22.62 -13.35
C GLY A 429 -10.04 -23.44 -12.11
N ARG A 430 -9.45 -23.17 -10.93
CA ARG A 430 -9.65 -23.92 -9.67
C ARG A 430 -10.92 -23.50 -8.93
N ARG A 431 -12.10 -23.71 -9.53
CA ARG A 431 -13.40 -23.25 -8.99
C ARG A 431 -13.73 -23.81 -7.60
N THR A 432 -13.39 -25.05 -7.31
CA THR A 432 -13.64 -25.68 -6.01
C THR A 432 -12.85 -25.02 -4.88
N HIS A 433 -11.61 -24.64 -5.14
CA HIS A 433 -10.77 -23.93 -4.17
C HIS A 433 -11.30 -22.51 -3.90
N ILE A 434 -11.80 -21.81 -4.93
CA ILE A 434 -12.44 -20.49 -4.77
C ILE A 434 -13.60 -20.58 -3.80
N ARG A 435 -14.53 -21.55 -4.00
CA ARG A 435 -15.68 -21.73 -3.11
C ARG A 435 -15.27 -22.07 -1.68
N ALA A 436 -14.34 -22.99 -1.51
CA ALA A 436 -13.86 -23.38 -0.20
C ALA A 436 -13.23 -22.22 0.58
N GLU A 437 -12.39 -21.41 -0.07
CA GLU A 437 -11.76 -20.26 0.58
C GLU A 437 -12.76 -19.13 0.89
N LEU A 438 -13.70 -18.85 0.00
CA LEU A 438 -14.76 -17.89 0.25
C LEU A 438 -15.70 -18.33 1.38
N ALA A 439 -16.04 -19.62 1.45
CA ALA A 439 -16.86 -20.16 2.54
C ALA A 439 -16.17 -20.03 3.90
N LYS A 440 -14.89 -20.39 4.00
CA LYS A 440 -14.08 -20.21 5.23
C LYS A 440 -14.04 -18.74 5.67
N ALA A 441 -13.79 -17.84 4.72
CA ALA A 441 -13.73 -16.41 5.00
C ALA A 441 -15.09 -15.86 5.45
N ALA A 442 -16.18 -16.29 4.82
CA ALA A 442 -17.52 -15.89 5.21
C ALA A 442 -17.87 -16.36 6.64
N THR A 443 -17.50 -17.61 7.00
CA THR A 443 -17.70 -18.12 8.36
C THR A 443 -16.96 -17.27 9.39
N PHE A 444 -15.69 -16.94 9.13
CA PHE A 444 -14.89 -16.08 10.03
C PHE A 444 -15.50 -14.70 10.20
N TRP A 445 -15.82 -14.00 9.08
CA TRP A 445 -16.30 -12.62 9.14
C TRP A 445 -17.73 -12.47 9.66
N ARG A 446 -18.55 -13.52 9.60
CA ARG A 446 -19.90 -13.49 10.23
C ARG A 446 -19.84 -13.32 11.75
N GLU A 447 -18.80 -13.82 12.39
CA GLU A 447 -18.58 -13.73 13.83
C GLU A 447 -17.99 -12.39 14.27
N GLN A 448 -17.45 -11.59 13.33
CA GLN A 448 -16.82 -10.31 13.61
C GLN A 448 -17.82 -9.15 13.63
N ALA A 449 -17.50 -8.12 14.46
CA ALA A 449 -18.33 -6.91 14.57
C ALA A 449 -18.35 -6.11 13.26
N ILE A 450 -17.19 -5.98 12.60
CA ILE A 450 -17.03 -5.30 11.30
C ILE A 450 -16.96 -6.35 10.20
N GLN A 451 -17.93 -6.33 9.30
CA GLN A 451 -18.06 -7.34 8.24
C GLN A 451 -17.81 -6.72 6.87
N PRO A 452 -16.85 -7.24 6.07
CA PRO A 452 -16.60 -6.77 4.71
C PRO A 452 -17.73 -7.26 3.76
N THR A 453 -18.70 -6.40 3.50
CA THR A 453 -19.91 -6.70 2.70
C THR A 453 -19.57 -7.21 1.30
N SER A 454 -18.55 -6.65 0.65
CA SER A 454 -18.09 -7.06 -0.68
C SER A 454 -17.62 -8.54 -0.71
N LEU A 455 -16.90 -8.97 0.32
CA LEU A 455 -16.43 -10.35 0.44
C LEU A 455 -17.61 -11.31 0.71
N LEU A 456 -18.53 -10.93 1.62
CA LEU A 456 -19.71 -11.73 1.92
C LEU A 456 -20.62 -11.88 0.71
N ARG A 457 -20.83 -10.81 -0.09
CA ARG A 457 -21.53 -10.88 -1.37
C ARG A 457 -20.87 -11.85 -2.36
N ALA A 458 -19.54 -11.76 -2.50
CA ALA A 458 -18.79 -12.65 -3.38
C ALA A 458 -18.88 -14.13 -2.93
N ALA A 459 -18.84 -14.37 -1.61
CA ALA A 459 -19.00 -15.70 -1.03
C ALA A 459 -20.40 -16.24 -1.29
N GLY A 460 -21.44 -15.48 -0.97
CA GLY A 460 -22.84 -15.87 -1.22
C GLY A 460 -23.10 -16.19 -2.69
N ALA A 461 -22.68 -15.31 -3.61
CA ALA A 461 -22.81 -15.55 -5.04
C ALA A 461 -22.06 -16.82 -5.50
N SER A 462 -20.84 -17.05 -4.97
CA SER A 462 -20.07 -18.25 -5.31
C SER A 462 -20.73 -19.55 -4.79
N LEU A 463 -21.36 -19.49 -3.62
CA LEU A 463 -22.10 -20.61 -3.03
C LEU A 463 -23.42 -20.89 -3.78
N LEU A 464 -24.15 -19.85 -4.22
CA LEU A 464 -25.37 -20.00 -5.05
C LEU A 464 -25.09 -20.71 -6.39
N HIS A 465 -23.88 -20.53 -6.95
CA HIS A 465 -23.49 -21.23 -8.17
C HIS A 465 -23.07 -22.69 -7.95
N SER A 466 -23.12 -23.18 -6.71
CA SER A 466 -22.81 -24.56 -6.38
C SER A 466 -24.05 -25.46 -6.56
N SER A 467 -23.81 -26.71 -6.91
CA SER A 467 -24.86 -27.75 -6.97
C SER A 467 -25.01 -28.52 -5.65
N LEU A 468 -24.24 -28.14 -4.61
CA LEU A 468 -24.29 -28.83 -3.31
C LEU A 468 -25.35 -28.19 -2.43
N ALA A 469 -26.21 -29.02 -1.81
CA ALA A 469 -27.26 -28.54 -0.91
C ALA A 469 -26.72 -27.81 0.33
N SER A 470 -25.56 -28.23 0.84
CA SER A 470 -24.87 -27.55 1.95
C SER A 470 -24.45 -26.11 1.60
N ASP A 471 -24.03 -25.90 0.36
CA ASP A 471 -23.58 -24.58 -0.10
C ASP A 471 -24.78 -23.64 -0.27
N SER A 472 -25.93 -24.20 -0.72
CA SER A 472 -27.19 -23.45 -0.86
C SER A 472 -27.71 -22.96 0.51
N SER A 473 -27.65 -23.79 1.55
CA SER A 473 -28.07 -23.38 2.90
C SER A 473 -27.15 -22.31 3.48
N GLN A 474 -25.86 -22.45 3.29
CA GLN A 474 -24.89 -21.40 3.71
C GLN A 474 -25.09 -20.08 2.94
N ALA A 475 -25.40 -20.14 1.65
CA ALA A 475 -25.75 -18.98 0.86
C ALA A 475 -27.01 -18.29 1.38
N ALA A 476 -28.05 -19.05 1.75
CA ALA A 476 -29.27 -18.52 2.32
C ALA A 476 -29.00 -17.75 3.64
N GLU A 477 -28.27 -18.36 4.57
CA GLU A 477 -27.89 -17.71 5.83
C GLU A 477 -27.08 -16.44 5.62
N LEU A 478 -26.15 -16.44 4.64
CA LEU A 478 -25.34 -15.26 4.32
C LEU A 478 -26.18 -14.13 3.77
N PHE A 479 -27.05 -14.40 2.80
CA PHE A 479 -27.89 -13.38 2.18
C PHE A 479 -28.97 -12.89 3.12
N GLU A 480 -29.51 -13.74 4.00
CA GLU A 480 -30.42 -13.32 5.06
C GLU A 480 -29.74 -12.30 6.00
N SER A 481 -28.51 -12.60 6.46
CA SER A 481 -27.72 -11.69 7.29
C SER A 481 -27.40 -10.37 6.59
N LEU A 482 -27.07 -10.41 5.28
CA LEU A 482 -26.80 -9.20 4.49
C LEU A 482 -28.08 -8.37 4.30
N TYR A 483 -29.21 -9.00 3.99
CA TYR A 483 -30.50 -8.34 3.82
C TYR A 483 -30.97 -7.65 5.10
N GLN A 484 -30.83 -8.31 6.26
CA GLN A 484 -31.18 -7.71 7.55
C GLN A 484 -30.36 -6.45 7.88
N LYS A 485 -29.09 -6.38 7.45
CA LYS A 485 -28.22 -5.23 7.69
C LYS A 485 -28.41 -4.11 6.67
N THR A 486 -28.64 -4.45 5.42
CA THR A 486 -28.76 -3.50 4.32
C THR A 486 -29.96 -3.85 3.44
N PRO A 487 -31.20 -3.55 3.91
CA PRO A 487 -32.41 -3.92 3.17
C PRO A 487 -32.56 -3.18 1.83
N ASP A 488 -31.91 -2.04 1.66
CA ASP A 488 -31.94 -1.23 0.43
C ASP A 488 -30.94 -1.72 -0.64
N ASP A 489 -30.06 -2.66 -0.30
CA ASP A 489 -29.09 -3.21 -1.23
C ASP A 489 -29.72 -4.24 -2.16
N LEU A 490 -29.97 -3.86 -3.41
CA LEU A 490 -30.55 -4.72 -4.44
C LEU A 490 -29.79 -6.04 -4.65
N PHE A 491 -28.46 -6.04 -4.45
CA PHE A 491 -27.69 -7.27 -4.56
C PHE A 491 -27.98 -8.25 -3.40
N ALA A 492 -28.10 -7.74 -2.18
CA ALA A 492 -28.44 -8.53 -1.02
C ALA A 492 -29.88 -9.08 -1.15
N VAL A 493 -30.82 -8.23 -1.60
CA VAL A 493 -32.22 -8.63 -1.87
C VAL A 493 -32.28 -9.71 -2.94
N ALA A 494 -31.58 -9.54 -4.07
CA ALA A 494 -31.55 -10.53 -5.15
C ALA A 494 -30.97 -11.89 -4.69
N GLY A 495 -29.87 -11.82 -3.89
CA GLY A 495 -29.26 -13.02 -3.32
C GLY A 495 -30.19 -13.74 -2.32
N TYR A 496 -30.90 -12.97 -1.47
CA TYR A 496 -31.88 -13.50 -0.54
C TYR A 496 -33.03 -14.19 -1.29
N VAL A 497 -33.61 -13.53 -2.29
CA VAL A 497 -34.64 -14.11 -3.14
C VAL A 497 -34.12 -15.36 -3.85
N ALA A 498 -32.95 -15.32 -4.46
CA ALA A 498 -32.40 -16.46 -5.19
C ALA A 498 -32.12 -17.69 -4.31
N SER A 499 -31.70 -17.46 -3.05
CA SER A 499 -31.39 -18.54 -2.11
C SER A 499 -32.65 -19.19 -1.50
N HIS A 500 -33.72 -18.43 -1.29
CA HIS A 500 -34.94 -18.91 -0.63
C HIS A 500 -36.07 -19.31 -1.60
N ALA A 501 -36.08 -18.76 -2.82
CA ALA A 501 -37.13 -19.00 -3.80
C ALA A 501 -37.33 -20.50 -4.16
N ALA A 502 -36.24 -21.27 -4.10
CA ALA A 502 -36.30 -22.72 -4.35
C ALA A 502 -36.88 -23.53 -3.17
N ILE A 503 -36.88 -22.96 -1.96
CA ILE A 503 -37.33 -23.60 -0.73
C ILE A 503 -38.77 -23.19 -0.45
N ASP A 504 -39.04 -21.91 -0.37
CA ASP A 504 -40.37 -21.34 -0.12
C ASP A 504 -40.49 -19.94 -0.76
N TYR A 505 -41.10 -19.90 -1.94
CA TYR A 505 -41.31 -18.66 -2.69
C TYR A 505 -42.23 -17.67 -1.97
N SER A 506 -43.19 -18.16 -1.14
CA SER A 506 -44.13 -17.28 -0.46
C SER A 506 -43.46 -16.29 0.51
N GLN A 507 -42.31 -16.67 1.09
CA GLN A 507 -41.57 -15.83 2.00
C GLN A 507 -40.85 -14.67 1.30
N VAL A 508 -40.54 -14.81 0.03
CA VAL A 508 -39.72 -13.85 -0.73
C VAL A 508 -40.48 -13.13 -1.83
N GLU A 509 -41.80 -13.37 -1.97
CA GLU A 509 -42.62 -12.77 -3.03
C GLU A 509 -42.61 -11.24 -3.00
N ALA A 510 -42.64 -10.63 -1.81
CA ALA A 510 -42.61 -9.18 -1.65
C ALA A 510 -41.25 -8.59 -2.10
N GLN A 511 -40.17 -9.25 -1.72
CA GLN A 511 -38.80 -8.85 -2.10
C GLN A 511 -38.55 -9.09 -3.59
N ALA A 512 -39.11 -10.16 -4.16
CA ALA A 512 -39.00 -10.42 -5.59
C ALA A 512 -39.69 -9.34 -6.44
N LYS A 513 -40.82 -8.79 -5.97
CA LYS A 513 -41.52 -7.67 -6.64
C LYS A 513 -40.78 -6.34 -6.54
N TYR A 514 -39.91 -6.19 -5.52
CA TYR A 514 -39.08 -4.98 -5.33
C TYR A 514 -37.89 -4.95 -6.31
N LEU A 515 -37.47 -6.11 -6.82
CA LEU A 515 -36.35 -6.16 -7.76
C LEU A 515 -36.74 -5.62 -9.15
N PRO A 516 -35.86 -4.85 -9.82
CA PRO A 516 -36.10 -4.39 -11.18
C PRO A 516 -36.26 -5.61 -12.13
N SER A 517 -37.07 -5.44 -13.18
CA SER A 517 -37.22 -6.50 -14.20
C SER A 517 -35.90 -6.69 -14.96
N VAL A 518 -35.67 -7.88 -15.50
CA VAL A 518 -34.48 -8.15 -16.34
C VAL A 518 -34.45 -7.24 -17.56
N ASP A 519 -35.64 -6.97 -18.15
CA ASP A 519 -35.77 -6.12 -19.32
C ASP A 519 -35.36 -4.67 -19.03
N ASP A 520 -35.68 -4.15 -17.82
CA ASP A 520 -35.23 -2.81 -17.39
C ASP A 520 -33.72 -2.77 -17.18
N LEU A 521 -33.11 -3.84 -16.63
CA LEU A 521 -31.68 -3.92 -16.39
C LEU A 521 -30.84 -3.99 -17.68
N ILE A 522 -31.39 -4.50 -18.77
CA ILE A 522 -30.70 -4.64 -20.06
C ILE A 522 -31.13 -3.62 -21.11
N SER A 523 -32.09 -2.73 -20.78
CA SER A 523 -32.68 -1.75 -21.73
C SER A 523 -31.62 -0.87 -22.42
N ASP A 524 -30.56 -0.50 -21.68
CA ASP A 524 -29.49 0.36 -22.17
C ASP A 524 -28.27 -0.42 -22.75
N VAL A 525 -28.37 -1.77 -22.81
CA VAL A 525 -27.26 -2.61 -23.28
C VAL A 525 -27.47 -3.00 -24.74
N ASP A 526 -26.60 -2.50 -25.62
CA ASP A 526 -26.55 -2.98 -27.01
C ASP A 526 -25.88 -4.35 -27.09
N VAL A 527 -26.71 -5.38 -27.04
CA VAL A 527 -26.27 -6.78 -27.08
C VAL A 527 -25.55 -7.11 -28.39
N ALA A 528 -26.02 -6.55 -29.52
CA ALA A 528 -25.42 -6.81 -30.82
C ALA A 528 -24.01 -6.19 -30.92
N ALA A 529 -23.80 -4.99 -30.35
CA ALA A 529 -22.48 -4.37 -30.26
C ALA A 529 -21.53 -5.16 -29.35
N LEU A 530 -22.03 -5.71 -28.23
CA LEU A 530 -21.23 -6.55 -27.34
C LEU A 530 -20.83 -7.88 -27.97
N GLU A 531 -21.73 -8.53 -28.71
CA GLU A 531 -21.43 -9.75 -29.45
C GLU A 531 -20.42 -9.49 -30.58
N ALA A 532 -20.57 -8.39 -31.32
CA ALA A 532 -19.63 -7.98 -32.37
C ALA A 532 -18.24 -7.65 -31.83
N ALA A 533 -18.15 -7.11 -30.60
CA ALA A 533 -16.90 -6.87 -29.89
C ALA A 533 -16.22 -8.16 -29.37
N GLY A 534 -16.87 -9.32 -29.51
CA GLY A 534 -16.32 -10.62 -29.16
C GLY A 534 -16.41 -10.94 -27.65
N VAL A 535 -17.46 -10.53 -26.99
CA VAL A 535 -17.75 -10.96 -25.62
C VAL A 535 -17.94 -12.48 -25.60
N SER A 536 -17.02 -13.19 -24.94
CA SER A 536 -17.11 -14.64 -24.82
C SER A 536 -18.41 -15.04 -24.13
N PRO A 537 -19.18 -15.98 -24.69
CA PRO A 537 -20.40 -16.46 -24.04
C PRO A 537 -20.07 -16.97 -22.64
N SER A 538 -20.92 -16.61 -21.68
CA SER A 538 -20.82 -17.03 -20.29
C SER A 538 -20.62 -18.55 -20.22
N SER A 539 -19.60 -19.00 -19.51
CA SER A 539 -19.18 -20.42 -19.39
C SER A 539 -20.18 -21.31 -18.62
N SER A 540 -21.44 -20.90 -18.49
CA SER A 540 -22.50 -21.67 -17.84
C SER A 540 -23.08 -22.79 -18.68
N THR A 541 -22.71 -22.91 -19.94
CA THR A 541 -23.19 -23.99 -20.81
C THR A 541 -22.08 -24.99 -21.13
N THR A 542 -22.16 -26.14 -20.43
CA THR A 542 -21.80 -27.49 -20.87
C THR A 542 -20.35 -27.82 -21.25
N ALA A 543 -19.96 -29.04 -20.88
CA ALA A 543 -18.74 -29.75 -21.26
C ALA A 543 -18.31 -29.60 -22.75
N ALA A 544 -19.20 -29.20 -23.65
CA ALA A 544 -18.95 -28.90 -25.05
C ALA A 544 -18.06 -27.66 -25.26
N ALA A 545 -18.23 -26.63 -24.44
CA ALA A 545 -17.37 -25.42 -24.51
C ALA A 545 -15.94 -25.68 -23.99
N ALA A 546 -15.82 -26.55 -22.97
CA ALA A 546 -14.51 -26.99 -22.47
C ALA A 546 -13.77 -27.84 -23.52
N ALA A 547 -14.48 -28.63 -24.29
CA ALA A 547 -13.93 -29.40 -25.42
C ALA A 547 -13.51 -28.49 -26.58
N ALA A 548 -14.24 -27.41 -26.88
CA ALA A 548 -13.86 -26.43 -27.90
C ALA A 548 -12.60 -25.64 -27.49
N ILE A 549 -12.44 -25.28 -26.21
CA ILE A 549 -11.23 -24.61 -25.70
C ILE A 549 -10.04 -25.57 -25.65
N ALA A 550 -10.26 -26.86 -25.35
CA ALA A 550 -9.25 -27.90 -25.41
C ALA A 550 -8.78 -28.18 -26.85
N VAL A 551 -9.67 -28.05 -27.83
CA VAL A 551 -9.32 -28.15 -29.27
C VAL A 551 -8.56 -26.91 -29.74
N ALA A 552 -8.87 -25.72 -29.26
CA ALA A 552 -8.13 -24.50 -29.57
C ALA A 552 -6.70 -24.46 -28.95
N ARG A 553 -6.46 -25.24 -27.87
CA ARG A 553 -5.14 -25.38 -27.25
C ARG A 553 -4.27 -26.49 -27.85
N LYS A 554 -4.79 -27.31 -28.76
CA LYS A 554 -3.92 -28.16 -29.57
C LYS A 554 -3.11 -27.25 -30.46
N ARG A 555 -1.78 -27.20 -30.23
CA ARG A 555 -0.81 -26.59 -31.14
C ARG A 555 -1.18 -26.98 -32.56
N PRO A 556 -1.34 -26.04 -33.50
CA PRO A 556 -1.57 -26.39 -34.88
C PRO A 556 -0.44 -27.29 -35.32
N THR A 557 -0.76 -28.52 -35.70
CA THR A 557 0.19 -29.39 -36.42
C THR A 557 0.63 -28.60 -37.63
N PRO A 558 1.94 -28.49 -37.89
CA PRO A 558 2.39 -27.72 -39.03
C PRO A 558 1.82 -28.37 -40.30
N SER A 559 0.97 -27.63 -41.02
CA SER A 559 0.54 -28.02 -42.36
C SER A 559 1.79 -28.24 -43.20
N LYS A 560 1.76 -29.28 -44.06
CA LYS A 560 2.88 -29.71 -44.92
C LYS A 560 3.37 -28.65 -45.90
N ASP A 561 2.75 -27.46 -45.94
CA ASP A 561 3.05 -26.39 -46.89
C ASP A 561 3.82 -25.20 -46.34
N ARG A 562 4.50 -25.34 -45.19
CA ARG A 562 5.49 -24.33 -44.79
C ARG A 562 6.78 -24.55 -45.54
N ILE A 563 6.96 -23.74 -46.61
CA ILE A 563 8.22 -23.52 -47.31
C ILE A 563 9.36 -23.40 -46.27
N ALA A 564 10.23 -24.39 -46.22
CA ALA A 564 11.37 -24.44 -45.33
C ALA A 564 12.19 -23.15 -45.49
N LYS A 565 12.30 -22.35 -44.43
CA LYS A 565 13.16 -21.16 -44.44
C LYS A 565 14.57 -21.59 -44.80
N ARG A 566 15.06 -21.16 -45.97
CA ARG A 566 16.43 -21.40 -46.42
C ARG A 566 17.42 -21.01 -45.33
N VAL A 567 18.20 -21.98 -44.85
CA VAL A 567 19.29 -21.75 -43.89
C VAL A 567 20.32 -20.82 -44.55
N ARG A 568 20.73 -19.76 -43.83
CA ARG A 568 21.72 -18.81 -44.33
C ARG A 568 23.02 -19.56 -44.66
N LYS A 569 23.62 -19.31 -45.84
CA LYS A 569 24.86 -19.96 -46.33
C LYS A 569 26.01 -19.93 -45.31
N SER A 570 26.07 -18.90 -44.45
CA SER A 570 27.07 -18.76 -43.39
C SER A 570 26.95 -19.77 -42.23
N ARG A 571 25.85 -20.51 -42.15
CA ARG A 571 25.60 -21.52 -41.08
C ARG A 571 25.74 -22.96 -41.60
N LEU A 572 26.08 -23.13 -42.87
CA LEU A 572 26.32 -24.44 -43.46
C LEU A 572 27.81 -24.78 -43.37
N PRO A 573 28.19 -26.05 -43.09
CA PRO A 573 29.58 -26.49 -43.17
C PRO A 573 30.17 -26.23 -44.56
N LYS A 574 31.48 -26.02 -44.66
CA LYS A 574 32.20 -25.76 -45.95
C LYS A 574 31.97 -26.83 -46.98
N ASP A 575 31.72 -28.08 -46.55
CA ASP A 575 31.54 -29.28 -47.42
C ASP A 575 30.07 -29.72 -47.48
N TYR A 576 29.11 -28.80 -47.32
CA TYR A 576 27.66 -29.09 -47.37
C TYR A 576 27.24 -29.38 -48.81
N ASP A 577 26.83 -30.62 -49.07
CA ASP A 577 26.26 -31.08 -50.33
C ASP A 577 24.74 -31.35 -50.11
N PRO A 578 23.83 -30.58 -50.75
CA PRO A 578 22.40 -30.76 -50.57
C PRO A 578 21.84 -32.07 -51.12
N SER A 579 22.59 -32.79 -51.92
CA SER A 579 22.20 -34.08 -52.50
C SER A 579 22.50 -35.29 -51.60
N LYS A 580 23.28 -35.09 -50.52
CA LYS A 580 23.59 -36.14 -49.55
C LYS A 580 22.65 -36.09 -48.35
N THR A 581 21.91 -37.17 -48.15
CA THR A 581 21.11 -37.37 -46.92
C THR A 581 22.05 -37.53 -45.74
N ALA A 582 21.79 -36.72 -44.66
CA ALA A 582 22.62 -36.80 -43.47
C ALA A 582 22.45 -38.17 -42.80
N ASP A 583 23.58 -38.79 -42.42
CA ASP A 583 23.62 -40.06 -41.71
C ASP A 583 22.76 -39.95 -40.42
N PRO A 584 21.73 -40.79 -40.25
CA PRO A 584 20.87 -40.77 -39.06
C PRO A 584 21.63 -41.10 -37.77
N GLU A 585 22.78 -41.77 -37.86
CA GLU A 585 23.60 -42.15 -36.71
C GLU A 585 24.72 -41.12 -36.39
N ARG A 586 24.75 -39.96 -37.07
CA ARG A 586 25.81 -38.95 -36.92
C ARG A 586 25.99 -38.44 -35.49
N TRP A 587 24.98 -38.60 -34.64
CA TRP A 587 24.98 -38.18 -33.21
C TRP A 587 25.61 -39.22 -32.28
N LEU A 588 25.77 -40.50 -32.77
CA LEU A 588 26.47 -41.55 -32.02
C LEU A 588 27.99 -41.39 -32.15
N PRO A 589 28.74 -41.74 -31.08
CA PRO A 589 30.21 -41.86 -31.18
C PRO A 589 30.62 -42.76 -32.34
N LEU A 590 31.70 -42.43 -33.03
CA LEU A 590 32.17 -43.17 -34.22
C LEU A 590 32.27 -44.68 -34.01
N ARG A 591 32.52 -45.16 -32.80
CA ARG A 591 32.65 -46.57 -32.46
C ARG A 591 31.31 -47.32 -32.37
N ASP A 592 30.24 -46.59 -32.14
CA ASP A 592 28.90 -47.11 -31.90
C ASP A 592 28.00 -47.04 -33.15
N ARG A 593 28.52 -46.48 -34.26
CA ARG A 593 27.78 -46.39 -35.53
C ARG A 593 27.77 -47.73 -36.23
N SER A 594 26.67 -48.13 -36.85
CA SER A 594 26.49 -49.34 -37.60
C SER A 594 27.48 -49.47 -38.78
N THR A 595 27.94 -48.36 -39.31
CA THR A 595 28.89 -48.26 -40.43
C THR A 595 30.38 -48.32 -40.01
N TYR A 596 30.67 -48.32 -38.68
CA TYR A 596 32.02 -48.29 -38.15
C TYR A 596 32.75 -49.66 -38.37
N ARG A 597 33.83 -49.65 -39.14
CA ARG A 597 34.72 -50.82 -39.29
C ARG A 597 36.09 -50.50 -38.71
N PRO A 598 36.47 -51.19 -37.59
CA PRO A 598 37.75 -50.93 -36.93
C PRO A 598 38.91 -51.33 -37.87
N ARG A 599 39.92 -50.48 -37.96
CA ARG A 599 41.15 -50.75 -38.78
C ARG A 599 42.15 -51.55 -37.94
N GLY A 600 42.79 -52.55 -38.61
CA GLY A 600 43.86 -53.36 -38.00
C GLY A 600 43.45 -54.81 -37.63
N ARG A 601 44.41 -55.70 -37.51
CA ARG A 601 44.21 -57.17 -37.33
C ARG A 601 43.46 -57.45 -36.00
N LYS A 602 43.78 -56.77 -34.91
CA LYS A 602 43.08 -56.89 -33.59
C LYS A 602 41.69 -56.32 -33.61
N GLY A 603 41.41 -55.25 -34.37
CA GLY A 603 40.11 -54.67 -34.51
C GLY A 603 39.13 -55.53 -35.31
N LYS A 604 39.61 -56.24 -36.34
CA LYS A 604 38.80 -57.18 -37.13
C LYS A 604 38.41 -58.44 -36.34
N GLN A 605 39.29 -58.95 -35.45
CA GLN A 605 38.97 -60.05 -34.56
C GLN A 605 37.85 -59.70 -33.54
N ARG A 606 37.90 -58.52 -32.87
CA ARG A 606 36.86 -58.08 -31.96
C ARG A 606 35.53 -57.77 -32.66
N ALA A 607 35.52 -57.38 -33.88
CA ALA A 607 34.30 -57.19 -34.68
C ALA A 607 33.63 -58.53 -35.05
N ALA A 608 34.43 -59.56 -35.31
CA ALA A 608 33.94 -60.93 -35.60
C ALA A 608 33.33 -61.59 -34.34
N GLU A 609 33.88 -61.31 -33.13
CA GLU A 609 33.34 -61.81 -31.86
C GLU A 609 32.02 -61.20 -31.48
N ARG A 610 31.68 -59.98 -31.96
CA ARG A 610 30.42 -59.30 -31.68
C ARG A 610 29.27 -59.65 -32.64
N THR A 611 29.51 -60.40 -33.72
CA THR A 611 28.51 -60.73 -34.76
C THR A 611 27.94 -62.14 -34.64
N GLN A 612 28.24 -62.87 -33.55
CA GLN A 612 27.54 -64.14 -33.27
C GLN A 612 26.43 -63.97 -32.28
N GLY A 613 25.27 -63.63 -32.78
CA GLY A 613 24.00 -63.81 -32.13
C GLY A 613 23.35 -65.10 -32.61
N GLY A 614 23.26 -66.08 -31.72
CA GLY A 614 22.24 -67.10 -31.68
C GLY A 614 22.26 -68.29 -32.57
N VAL A 615 22.80 -69.42 -32.11
CA VAL A 615 22.13 -70.72 -32.23
C VAL A 615 22.25 -71.46 -30.91
N VAL A 616 21.11 -71.82 -30.38
CA VAL A 616 20.92 -72.67 -29.20
C VAL A 616 21.44 -74.08 -29.54
N ASN A 617 22.28 -74.62 -28.67
CA ASN A 617 22.37 -76.07 -28.48
C ASN A 617 22.76 -76.37 -27.03
N GLU A 618 21.85 -77.08 -26.40
CA GLU A 618 22.01 -77.74 -25.13
C GLU A 618 23.17 -78.74 -25.13
N LYS A 619 23.99 -78.77 -24.11
CA LYS A 619 24.25 -79.94 -23.28
C LYS A 619 25.32 -79.67 -22.20
N SER A 620 24.88 -79.95 -21.03
CA SER A 620 25.49 -80.68 -19.91
C SER A 620 26.79 -80.21 -19.30
N GLU A 621 26.66 -79.88 -18.07
CA GLU A 621 27.26 -80.51 -16.86
C GLU A 621 28.63 -80.05 -16.38
N GLU A 622 28.58 -79.64 -15.17
CA GLU A 622 29.37 -80.02 -13.99
C GLU A 622 30.49 -79.11 -13.50
N SER A 623 30.31 -78.86 -12.26
CA SER A 623 31.25 -78.70 -11.12
C SER A 623 31.85 -77.34 -10.82
N THR A 624 31.35 -76.89 -9.66
CA THR A 624 32.03 -76.06 -8.65
C THR A 624 33.39 -76.64 -8.23
N PRO A 625 34.28 -75.98 -7.43
CA PRO A 625 33.98 -74.90 -6.47
C PRO A 625 35.14 -73.89 -6.22
N SER A 626 34.74 -72.85 -5.45
CA SER A 626 35.46 -72.18 -4.32
C SER A 626 36.79 -71.45 -4.49
N GLY A 627 36.85 -70.30 -3.87
CA GLY A 627 38.11 -69.74 -3.33
C GLY A 627 38.12 -68.19 -3.25
N GLN A 628 37.66 -67.70 -2.18
CA GLN A 628 38.14 -66.64 -1.26
C GLN A 628 39.47 -65.92 -1.62
N GLY A 629 39.44 -64.60 -1.29
CA GLY A 629 40.63 -63.89 -0.78
C GLY A 629 40.77 -62.48 -1.37
N GLN A 630 40.24 -61.52 -0.68
CA GLN A 630 40.92 -60.51 0.15
C GLN A 630 41.97 -59.60 -0.52
N GLN A 631 41.62 -58.29 -0.42
CA GLN A 631 42.45 -57.16 0.09
C GLN A 631 43.64 -56.66 -0.76
N GLN A 632 43.70 -55.41 -1.09
CA GLN A 632 44.29 -54.24 -0.42
C GLN A 632 44.68 -53.13 -1.41
N LYS A 633 44.41 -51.92 -1.00
CA LYS A 633 45.10 -50.69 -1.45
C LYS A 633 46.59 -50.73 -1.09
N PRO A 634 47.51 -49.92 -1.63
CA PRO A 634 47.54 -48.47 -1.41
C PRO A 634 48.18 -47.63 -2.57
N GLN A 635 47.83 -46.38 -2.53
CA GLN A 635 48.56 -45.11 -2.32
C GLN A 635 49.85 -44.83 -3.14
N ALA A 636 49.82 -43.59 -3.64
CA ALA A 636 50.80 -42.51 -3.58
C ALA A 636 51.73 -42.24 -4.75
N GLY A 637 51.75 -41.01 -5.11
CA GLY A 637 53.02 -40.30 -5.27
C GLY A 637 53.34 -39.71 -6.64
N GLY A 638 53.34 -38.38 -6.67
CA GLY A 638 54.49 -37.58 -7.00
C GLY A 638 54.45 -36.91 -8.38
N SER A 639 54.13 -35.65 -8.42
CA SER A 639 54.99 -34.45 -8.64
C SER A 639 55.74 -34.41 -10.00
N SER A 640 55.55 -33.36 -10.69
CA SER A 640 56.43 -32.19 -10.95
C SER A 640 56.22 -31.59 -12.33
N GLN A 641 55.90 -30.34 -12.31
CA GLN A 641 56.70 -29.17 -12.72
C GLN A 641 56.85 -28.87 -14.23
N LYS A 642 56.37 -27.62 -14.51
CA LYS A 642 57.02 -26.53 -15.25
C LYS A 642 57.11 -26.59 -16.79
N LYS A 643 56.56 -25.59 -17.45
CA LYS A 643 57.18 -24.31 -17.91
C LYS A 643 56.26 -23.58 -18.90
N LYS A 644 55.91 -22.35 -18.54
CA LYS A 644 56.21 -21.04 -19.17
C LYS A 644 56.54 -20.99 -20.68
N LYS A 645 55.79 -20.15 -21.39
CA LYS A 645 56.21 -18.95 -22.17
C LYS A 645 55.00 -18.41 -22.94
N LYS A 646 54.58 -17.19 -22.70
CA LYS A 646 54.99 -15.87 -23.19
C LYS A 646 54.69 -15.64 -24.67
N GLY A 647 53.89 -14.59 -24.90
CA GLY A 647 54.12 -13.64 -25.98
C GLY A 647 52.85 -13.19 -26.69
N LYS A 648 52.42 -11.98 -26.35
CA LYS A 648 52.32 -10.78 -27.19
C LYS A 648 51.39 -10.90 -28.45
N ARG A 649 50.32 -10.22 -28.49
CA ARG A 649 50.00 -8.79 -28.79
C ARG A 649 48.55 -8.50 -28.50
#